data_6186219866e91b962d9b247cfd1edfc0
#
_entry.id   6186219866e91b962d9b247cfd1edfc0
#
_cell.length_a   1.000
_cell.length_b   1.000
_cell.length_c   1.000
_cell.angle_alpha   90.00
_cell.angle_beta   90.00
_cell.angle_gamma   90.00
#
_symmetry.space_group_name_H-M   'P 1'
#
loop_
_entity.id
_entity.type
_entity.pdbx_description
1 polymer ?
#
loop_
_entity_poly.entity_id
_entity_poly.type
_entity_poly.pdbx_seq_one_letter_code
_entity_poly.pdbx_strand_id
1 'polypeptide(L)'
;RSVIREGRTIVDDAVLEDAFETFNCGEKKKKDGIGYRDDKYKAEHWKRPDLIYRELLSSTLPPLARQKTRWKALEDPATQLNLARLTLIRKAGYETLARVAEMKMGTAMLVSLTSDLDWMNGLLFSGPTDRIGKALEYLAIIYSRYTEQMTSIHTRRIATTTALEFAREGWSEQDMLARFEYYHKSFEEGKLNVIFDTLKYWETRLVTGCKEPSGWGSPRSLQWQRDNVRLPAEGYLGACNQLVYRLRNVAGDSVFSQDYLAPILKHTNHTTAWAHREIGGVCGACSHYGAYGALAAGIPAMTMGEPGHCAYTVRIGNDWRMSYSIYWQHSMHKTFWGNYDWDFLILMQNLYSDHHRQLISDQLLATAELLASRRMMKSAFNCYDAAIAAQPLNWPALLSYAGYLKQKSPENLGRWKELHDKVVTTMAATYHNAAATFLCRYVYPHLLPMVPDRRARNKMYDAFFDKCATFGTNRWDIAPLLTAQIEGCTNAKEKLAYMKESLKTLMGKSDYAGAVLTWGLDYISKLPVDAADADSAKLHKEFSKLIVRAMGRARAKGKGSDSTWPALGEAIYAAASNGDKLTFQAIGKLAYRKCRKNFPKNKFKFRTFPGRVVSAKGLIRTATTIDPGQMSQCCLHWA
;
A
#
# COMPACT_ATOMS: atom_id res chain seq x y z
N ARG A 1 -24.37 -18.05 5.40
CA ARG A 1 -25.64 -18.16 6.21
C ARG A 1 -25.49 -18.87 7.56
N SER A 2 -24.40 -19.59 7.88
CA SER A 2 -24.29 -20.38 9.12
C SER A 2 -23.39 -19.82 10.22
N VAL A 3 -22.75 -18.68 10.06
CA VAL A 3 -21.80 -18.10 11.04
C VAL A 3 -22.42 -17.00 11.92
N ILE A 4 -23.64 -16.57 11.63
CA ILE A 4 -24.29 -15.42 12.30
C ILE A 4 -25.25 -15.86 13.43
N ARG A 5 -25.29 -17.12 13.83
CA ARG A 5 -26.34 -17.67 14.72
C ARG A 5 -26.03 -17.77 16.21
N GLU A 6 -25.03 -17.15 16.74
CA GLU A 6 -24.84 -17.12 18.20
C GLU A 6 -24.96 -15.70 18.75
N GLY A 7 -26.22 -15.29 18.97
CA GLY A 7 -26.64 -14.38 20.06
C GLY A 7 -26.06 -12.98 20.13
N ARG A 8 -25.41 -12.44 19.10
CA ARG A 8 -24.91 -11.08 19.06
C ARG A 8 -25.56 -10.33 17.92
N THR A 9 -26.25 -9.25 18.22
CA THR A 9 -26.90 -8.34 17.28
C THR A 9 -25.82 -7.62 16.44
N ILE A 10 -25.22 -8.33 15.52
CA ILE A 10 -24.59 -7.80 14.34
C ILE A 10 -25.77 -7.37 13.45
N VAL A 11 -25.62 -6.29 12.73
CA VAL A 11 -26.63 -5.80 11.78
C VAL A 11 -27.16 -6.98 10.99
N ASP A 12 -28.45 -7.20 11.04
CA ASP A 12 -29.11 -8.28 10.30
C ASP A 12 -28.86 -8.05 8.81
N ASP A 13 -28.52 -9.11 8.07
CA ASP A 13 -28.32 -9.04 6.62
C ASP A 13 -29.54 -8.43 5.91
N ALA A 14 -30.75 -8.71 6.40
CA ALA A 14 -31.98 -8.11 5.90
C ALA A 14 -32.03 -6.58 6.10
N VAL A 15 -31.46 -6.06 7.17
CA VAL A 15 -31.37 -4.60 7.43
C VAL A 15 -30.35 -3.95 6.51
N LEU A 16 -29.25 -4.65 6.21
CA LEU A 16 -28.26 -4.20 5.23
C LEU A 16 -28.82 -4.21 3.81
N GLU A 17 -29.54 -5.28 3.42
CA GLU A 17 -30.18 -5.38 2.11
C GLU A 17 -31.25 -4.30 1.93
N ASP A 18 -32.08 -4.06 2.93
CA ASP A 18 -33.10 -3.00 2.92
C ASP A 18 -32.47 -1.60 2.84
N ALA A 19 -31.39 -1.36 3.60
CA ALA A 19 -30.61 -0.13 3.49
C ALA A 19 -29.98 0.04 2.10
N PHE A 20 -29.49 -1.04 1.48
CA PHE A 20 -28.96 -1.02 0.12
C PHE A 20 -30.05 -0.72 -0.93
N GLU A 21 -31.24 -1.28 -0.78
CA GLU A 21 -32.36 -1.00 -1.71
C GLU A 21 -32.83 0.46 -1.57
N THR A 22 -32.94 0.98 -0.36
CA THR A 22 -33.38 2.36 -0.09
C THR A 22 -32.35 3.39 -0.60
N PHE A 23 -31.07 3.10 -0.43
CA PHE A 23 -29.98 3.92 -0.98
C PHE A 23 -30.01 3.94 -2.53
N ASN A 24 -30.32 2.81 -3.18
CA ASN A 24 -30.50 2.74 -4.63
C ASN A 24 -31.68 3.60 -5.12
N CYS A 25 -32.73 3.77 -4.30
CA CYS A 25 -33.81 4.70 -4.62
C CYS A 25 -33.36 6.17 -4.63
N GLY A 26 -32.34 6.53 -3.85
CA GLY A 26 -31.71 7.85 -3.88
C GLY A 26 -31.00 8.17 -5.21
N GLU A 27 -30.41 7.16 -5.86
CA GLU A 27 -29.80 7.33 -7.19
C GLU A 27 -30.84 7.58 -8.30
N LYS A 28 -32.03 7.01 -8.19
CA LYS A 28 -33.11 7.27 -9.17
C LYS A 28 -33.60 8.73 -9.21
N LYS A 29 -33.32 9.52 -8.15
CA LYS A 29 -33.61 10.97 -8.11
C LYS A 29 -32.50 11.84 -8.71
N LYS A 30 -31.35 11.28 -9.08
CA LYS A 30 -30.27 12.00 -9.79
C LYS A 30 -30.56 12.18 -11.28
N LYS A 31 -31.70 12.80 -11.63
CA LYS A 31 -31.96 13.16 -13.04
C LYS A 31 -31.09 14.32 -13.54
N ASP A 32 -30.49 15.11 -12.67
CA ASP A 32 -29.80 16.36 -13.05
C ASP A 32 -28.34 16.47 -12.58
N GLY A 33 -27.69 15.41 -12.10
CA GLY A 33 -26.25 15.41 -11.77
C GLY A 33 -25.85 16.29 -10.57
N ILE A 34 -26.80 16.90 -9.88
CA ILE A 34 -26.55 17.76 -8.73
C ILE A 34 -26.78 16.93 -7.46
N GLY A 35 -25.68 16.68 -6.70
CA GLY A 35 -25.76 16.05 -5.39
C GLY A 35 -26.51 16.90 -4.37
N TYR A 36 -26.77 16.32 -3.18
CA TYR A 36 -27.45 17.06 -2.10
C TYR A 36 -26.63 18.27 -1.65
N ARG A 37 -27.28 19.45 -1.57
CA ARG A 37 -26.69 20.71 -1.13
C ARG A 37 -27.51 21.30 0.01
N ASP A 38 -26.82 21.92 0.98
CA ASP A 38 -27.42 22.60 2.12
C ASP A 38 -26.54 23.80 2.52
N ASP A 39 -27.00 25.00 2.24
CA ASP A 39 -26.30 26.28 2.49
C ASP A 39 -26.50 26.80 3.93
N LYS A 40 -26.79 25.94 4.88
CA LYS A 40 -27.11 26.28 6.26
C LYS A 40 -26.04 27.15 6.94
N TYR A 41 -24.75 26.88 6.68
CA TYR A 41 -23.66 27.62 7.31
C TYR A 41 -23.07 28.65 6.35
N LYS A 42 -23.17 29.93 6.76
CA LYS A 42 -22.58 31.07 6.03
C LYS A 42 -21.10 31.26 6.40
N ALA A 43 -20.44 32.17 5.67
CA ALA A 43 -19.01 32.43 5.79
C ALA A 43 -18.56 32.74 7.23
N GLU A 44 -19.29 33.57 7.96
CA GLU A 44 -18.98 33.98 9.34
C GLU A 44 -18.98 32.82 10.33
N HIS A 45 -19.80 31.80 10.09
CA HIS A 45 -19.87 30.63 10.97
C HIS A 45 -18.58 29.82 10.99
N TRP A 46 -17.87 29.74 9.84
CA TRP A 46 -16.63 28.98 9.73
C TRP A 46 -15.42 29.58 10.45
N LYS A 47 -15.55 30.81 10.95
CA LYS A 47 -14.58 31.38 11.90
C LYS A 47 -14.68 30.77 13.30
N ARG A 48 -15.80 30.13 13.61
CA ARG A 48 -16.07 29.45 14.88
C ARG A 48 -16.53 28.00 14.66
N PRO A 49 -15.67 27.15 14.11
CA PRO A 49 -16.01 25.76 13.80
C PRO A 49 -16.38 24.93 15.05
N ASP A 50 -15.95 25.35 16.22
CA ASP A 50 -16.35 24.78 17.52
C ASP A 50 -17.86 24.92 17.79
N LEU A 51 -18.45 26.04 17.40
CA LEU A 51 -19.89 26.26 17.54
C LEU A 51 -20.69 25.42 16.54
N ILE A 52 -20.22 25.38 15.27
CA ILE A 52 -20.79 24.50 14.25
C ILE A 52 -20.78 23.06 14.75
N TYR A 53 -19.63 22.60 15.27
CA TYR A 53 -19.49 21.22 15.76
C TYR A 53 -20.51 20.90 16.87
N ARG A 54 -20.68 21.79 17.84
CA ARG A 54 -21.65 21.60 18.96
C ARG A 54 -23.08 21.51 18.46
N GLU A 55 -23.48 22.40 17.55
CA GLU A 55 -24.80 22.41 16.95
C GLU A 55 -25.07 21.12 16.16
N LEU A 56 -24.16 20.77 15.25
CA LEU A 56 -24.27 19.55 14.47
C LEU A 56 -24.32 18.30 15.33
N LEU A 57 -23.48 18.24 16.37
CA LEU A 57 -23.45 17.11 17.28
C LEU A 57 -24.77 16.90 18.00
N SER A 58 -25.41 17.99 18.46
CA SER A 58 -26.69 17.92 19.21
C SER A 58 -27.83 17.36 18.36
N SER A 59 -27.83 17.64 17.05
CA SER A 59 -28.87 17.18 16.11
C SER A 59 -28.58 15.82 15.52
N THR A 60 -27.31 15.54 15.20
CA THR A 60 -26.89 14.35 14.40
C THR A 60 -26.60 13.14 15.28
N LEU A 61 -26.02 13.33 16.49
CA LEU A 61 -25.61 12.20 17.34
C LEU A 61 -26.79 11.35 17.86
N PRO A 62 -27.92 11.93 18.34
CA PRO A 62 -28.99 11.13 18.94
C PRO A 62 -29.60 10.06 18.03
N PRO A 63 -29.95 10.34 16.77
CA PRO A 63 -30.45 9.31 15.85
C PRO A 63 -29.41 8.28 15.47
N LEU A 64 -28.13 8.65 15.35
CA LEU A 64 -27.03 7.74 15.03
C LEU A 64 -26.62 6.85 16.21
N ALA A 65 -26.78 7.32 17.44
CA ALA A 65 -26.45 6.56 18.64
C ALA A 65 -27.39 5.37 18.88
N ARG A 66 -28.63 5.48 18.47
CA ARG A 66 -29.66 4.46 18.66
C ARG A 66 -29.69 3.50 17.49
N GLN A 67 -29.51 2.20 17.74
CA GLN A 67 -29.50 1.18 16.70
C GLN A 67 -30.77 1.21 15.84
N LYS A 68 -31.94 1.35 16.45
CA LYS A 68 -33.26 1.36 15.76
C LYS A 68 -33.45 2.51 14.77
N THR A 69 -32.78 3.64 14.95
CA THR A 69 -32.96 4.84 14.11
C THR A 69 -31.76 5.15 13.23
N ARG A 70 -30.65 4.48 13.46
CA ARG A 70 -29.36 4.76 12.79
C ARG A 70 -29.44 4.60 11.27
N TRP A 71 -30.01 3.52 10.80
CA TRP A 71 -30.11 3.24 9.36
C TRP A 71 -30.93 4.30 8.67
N LYS A 72 -32.14 4.57 9.17
CA LYS A 72 -32.99 5.63 8.63
C LYS A 72 -32.31 7.01 8.66
N ALA A 73 -31.51 7.28 9.69
CA ALA A 73 -30.73 8.52 9.76
C ALA A 73 -29.61 8.58 8.72
N LEU A 74 -28.95 7.45 8.44
CA LEU A 74 -27.91 7.38 7.41
C LEU A 74 -28.45 7.40 5.98
N GLU A 75 -29.73 7.13 5.77
CA GLU A 75 -30.41 7.28 4.48
C GLU A 75 -30.75 8.75 4.18
N ASP A 76 -30.87 9.59 5.21
CA ASP A 76 -31.19 11.02 5.05
C ASP A 76 -29.96 11.82 4.60
N PRO A 77 -29.99 12.45 3.40
CA PRO A 77 -28.87 13.23 2.87
C PRO A 77 -28.43 14.38 3.78
N ALA A 78 -29.35 14.99 4.53
CA ALA A 78 -29.02 16.05 5.48
C ALA A 78 -28.19 15.50 6.65
N THR A 79 -28.55 14.33 7.16
CA THR A 79 -27.78 13.63 8.21
C THR A 79 -26.41 13.20 7.69
N GLN A 80 -26.33 12.69 6.47
CA GLN A 80 -25.06 12.32 5.83
C GLN A 80 -24.12 13.53 5.70
N LEU A 81 -24.65 14.66 5.21
CA LEU A 81 -23.86 15.90 5.11
C LEU A 81 -23.41 16.41 6.47
N ASN A 82 -24.28 16.37 7.47
CA ASN A 82 -23.91 16.77 8.83
C ASN A 82 -22.87 15.85 9.46
N LEU A 83 -22.94 14.53 9.20
CA LEU A 83 -21.91 13.57 9.61
C LEU A 83 -20.58 13.83 8.90
N ALA A 84 -20.60 14.17 7.61
CA ALA A 84 -19.42 14.57 6.85
C ALA A 84 -18.79 15.86 7.42
N ARG A 85 -19.59 16.88 7.74
CA ARG A 85 -19.14 18.12 8.42
C ARG A 85 -18.49 17.82 9.78
N LEU A 86 -19.13 17.01 10.61
CA LEU A 86 -18.57 16.57 11.90
C LEU A 86 -17.24 15.82 11.71
N THR A 87 -17.17 14.97 10.70
CA THR A 87 -15.95 14.22 10.36
C THR A 87 -14.83 15.15 9.90
N LEU A 88 -15.13 16.13 9.05
CA LEU A 88 -14.18 17.14 8.61
C LEU A 88 -13.63 17.93 9.79
N ILE A 89 -14.50 18.44 10.65
CA ILE A 89 -14.10 19.26 11.81
C ILE A 89 -13.22 18.44 12.77
N ARG A 90 -13.56 17.17 13.00
CA ARG A 90 -12.73 16.29 13.83
C ARG A 90 -11.37 15.99 13.25
N LYS A 91 -11.30 15.75 11.93
CA LYS A 91 -10.03 15.41 11.24
C LYS A 91 -9.13 16.63 11.05
N ALA A 92 -9.68 17.77 10.69
CA ALA A 92 -8.92 18.99 10.44
C ALA A 92 -8.57 19.77 11.74
N GLY A 93 -9.45 19.71 12.75
CA GLY A 93 -9.33 20.47 13.99
C GLY A 93 -9.87 21.91 13.87
N TYR A 94 -10.31 22.48 14.98
CA TYR A 94 -10.93 23.82 15.02
C TYR A 94 -9.96 24.92 14.57
N GLU A 95 -8.74 24.92 15.09
CA GLU A 95 -7.72 25.93 14.79
C GLU A 95 -7.38 25.96 13.31
N THR A 96 -7.22 24.78 12.70
CA THR A 96 -6.93 24.69 11.28
C THR A 96 -8.06 25.22 10.41
N LEU A 97 -9.31 24.88 10.75
CA LEU A 97 -10.47 25.38 10.00
C LEU A 97 -10.66 26.89 10.15
N ALA A 98 -10.44 27.43 11.35
CA ALA A 98 -10.47 28.88 11.58
C ALA A 98 -9.38 29.58 10.76
N ARG A 99 -8.16 29.05 10.75
CA ARG A 99 -7.05 29.58 9.93
C ARG A 99 -7.37 29.51 8.44
N VAL A 100 -7.92 28.40 7.95
CA VAL A 100 -8.38 28.28 6.54
C VAL A 100 -9.46 29.31 6.24
N ALA A 101 -10.39 29.55 7.16
CA ALA A 101 -11.44 30.57 6.99
C ALA A 101 -10.88 32.00 6.87
N GLU A 102 -9.73 32.29 7.47
CA GLU A 102 -9.05 33.59 7.36
C GLU A 102 -8.26 33.76 6.06
N MET A 103 -7.99 32.67 5.33
CA MET A 103 -7.30 32.75 4.04
C MET A 103 -8.17 33.45 2.99
N LYS A 104 -7.52 34.01 1.95
CA LYS A 104 -8.22 34.61 0.81
C LYS A 104 -9.21 33.59 0.23
N MET A 105 -10.48 33.93 0.15
CA MET A 105 -11.58 33.05 -0.28
C MET A 105 -11.77 31.78 0.55
N GLY A 106 -11.08 31.62 1.68
CA GLY A 106 -11.13 30.40 2.50
C GLY A 106 -12.52 30.13 3.06
N THR A 107 -13.22 31.16 3.55
CA THR A 107 -14.62 31.02 4.00
C THR A 107 -15.56 30.62 2.87
N ALA A 108 -15.43 31.25 1.68
CA ALA A 108 -16.25 30.90 0.53
C ALA A 108 -16.01 29.45 0.07
N MET A 109 -14.75 29.02 0.07
CA MET A 109 -14.37 27.64 -0.23
C MET A 109 -14.98 26.67 0.80
N LEU A 110 -14.89 26.96 2.11
CA LEU A 110 -15.46 26.10 3.17
C LEU A 110 -16.99 26.01 3.05
N VAL A 111 -17.68 27.12 2.79
CA VAL A 111 -19.13 27.13 2.55
C VAL A 111 -19.48 26.26 1.35
N SER A 112 -18.80 26.46 0.21
CA SER A 112 -19.06 25.70 -1.01
C SER A 112 -18.80 24.19 -0.81
N LEU A 113 -17.66 23.84 -0.22
CA LEU A 113 -17.29 22.44 0.09
C LEU A 113 -18.30 21.80 1.03
N THR A 114 -18.59 22.43 2.16
CA THR A 114 -19.40 21.86 3.23
C THR A 114 -20.90 21.93 2.98
N SER A 115 -21.32 22.57 1.90
CA SER A 115 -22.70 22.53 1.40
C SER A 115 -22.95 21.41 0.40
N ASP A 116 -21.90 20.78 -0.13
CA ASP A 116 -21.98 19.79 -1.20
C ASP A 116 -21.54 18.39 -0.69
N LEU A 117 -22.50 17.47 -0.59
CA LEU A 117 -22.26 16.12 -0.06
C LEU A 117 -21.29 15.31 -0.94
N ASP A 118 -21.41 15.42 -2.26
CA ASP A 118 -20.57 14.67 -3.19
C ASP A 118 -19.10 15.16 -3.10
N TRP A 119 -18.91 16.48 -2.97
CA TRP A 119 -17.58 17.05 -2.78
C TRP A 119 -16.99 16.66 -1.41
N MET A 120 -17.78 16.71 -0.35
CA MET A 120 -17.38 16.26 0.98
C MET A 120 -16.99 14.78 1.00
N ASN A 121 -17.78 13.92 0.36
CA ASN A 121 -17.45 12.49 0.24
C ASN A 121 -16.15 12.28 -0.55
N GLY A 122 -15.95 13.02 -1.63
CA GLY A 122 -14.71 12.99 -2.41
C GLY A 122 -13.48 13.39 -1.60
N LEU A 123 -13.61 14.40 -0.74
CA LEU A 123 -12.53 14.83 0.15
C LEU A 123 -12.24 13.82 1.26
N LEU A 124 -13.29 13.30 1.91
CA LEU A 124 -13.16 12.53 3.15
C LEU A 124 -12.93 11.04 2.92
N PHE A 125 -13.50 10.46 1.84
CA PHE A 125 -13.64 9.02 1.66
C PHE A 125 -13.00 8.47 0.38
N SER A 126 -12.13 9.25 -0.27
CA SER A 126 -11.40 8.80 -1.46
C SER A 126 -10.02 8.23 -1.15
N GLY A 127 -9.73 7.88 0.09
CA GLY A 127 -8.45 7.38 0.56
C GLY A 127 -7.94 8.09 1.82
N PRO A 128 -6.67 7.92 2.21
CA PRO A 128 -6.09 8.53 3.40
C PRO A 128 -6.20 10.05 3.42
N THR A 129 -6.46 10.58 4.61
CA THR A 129 -6.65 12.02 4.86
C THR A 129 -5.74 12.52 6.00
N ASP A 130 -4.53 11.95 6.13
CA ASP A 130 -3.63 12.17 7.26
C ASP A 130 -3.24 13.63 7.49
N ARG A 131 -3.21 14.44 6.42
CA ARG A 131 -2.91 15.88 6.46
C ARG A 131 -4.04 16.72 5.87
N ILE A 132 -5.28 16.38 6.20
CA ILE A 132 -6.47 17.05 5.63
C ILE A 132 -6.47 18.57 5.88
N GLY A 133 -5.95 19.03 7.02
CA GLY A 133 -5.81 20.45 7.31
C GLY A 133 -4.97 21.17 6.27
N LYS A 134 -3.81 20.60 5.89
CA LYS A 134 -2.96 21.15 4.84
C LYS A 134 -3.61 21.05 3.46
N ALA A 135 -4.36 19.99 3.20
CA ALA A 135 -5.13 19.86 1.96
C ALA A 135 -6.21 20.96 1.84
N LEU A 136 -6.85 21.33 2.93
CA LEU A 136 -7.81 22.45 2.95
C LEU A 136 -7.15 23.81 2.68
N GLU A 137 -5.94 24.04 3.22
CA GLU A 137 -5.16 25.24 2.88
C GLU A 137 -4.87 25.28 1.37
N TYR A 138 -4.43 24.17 0.78
CA TYR A 138 -4.19 24.08 -0.66
C TYR A 138 -5.46 24.26 -1.49
N LEU A 139 -6.58 23.70 -1.05
CA LEU A 139 -7.87 23.92 -1.70
C LEU A 139 -8.30 25.39 -1.66
N ALA A 140 -8.09 26.10 -0.55
CA ALA A 140 -8.38 27.52 -0.43
C ALA A 140 -7.53 28.35 -1.40
N ILE A 141 -6.27 28.00 -1.59
CA ILE A 141 -5.38 28.65 -2.56
C ILE A 141 -5.87 28.42 -3.99
N ILE A 142 -6.20 27.17 -4.36
CA ILE A 142 -6.77 26.88 -5.68
C ILE A 142 -8.10 27.64 -5.87
N TYR A 143 -8.99 27.56 -4.89
CA TYR A 143 -10.29 28.21 -4.93
C TYR A 143 -10.18 29.73 -5.12
N SER A 144 -9.20 30.38 -4.50
CA SER A 144 -8.98 31.82 -4.62
C SER A 144 -8.54 32.26 -6.02
N ARG A 145 -7.97 31.37 -6.80
CA ARG A 145 -7.49 31.64 -8.18
C ARG A 145 -8.47 31.21 -9.25
N TYR A 146 -9.29 30.19 -8.95
CA TYR A 146 -10.14 29.50 -9.93
C TYR A 146 -11.60 29.42 -9.45
N THR A 147 -12.11 30.46 -8.75
CA THR A 147 -13.44 30.47 -8.11
C THR A 147 -14.55 30.08 -9.08
N GLU A 148 -14.56 30.64 -10.30
CA GLU A 148 -15.60 30.36 -11.30
C GLU A 148 -15.53 28.92 -11.80
N GLN A 149 -14.31 28.42 -12.07
CA GLN A 149 -14.09 27.07 -12.55
C GLN A 149 -14.42 26.00 -11.48
N MET A 150 -14.34 26.35 -10.21
CA MET A 150 -14.72 25.45 -9.10
C MET A 150 -16.23 25.12 -9.03
N THR A 151 -17.06 25.71 -9.88
CA THR A 151 -18.44 25.26 -10.11
C THR A 151 -18.47 23.90 -10.84
N SER A 152 -17.47 23.59 -11.65
CA SER A 152 -17.34 22.30 -12.34
C SER A 152 -16.96 21.17 -11.38
N ILE A 153 -17.67 20.04 -11.49
CA ILE A 153 -17.34 18.81 -10.73
C ILE A 153 -15.93 18.28 -11.08
N HIS A 154 -15.51 18.42 -12.32
CA HIS A 154 -14.19 17.98 -12.77
C HIS A 154 -13.08 18.83 -12.16
N THR A 155 -13.24 20.16 -12.16
CA THR A 155 -12.28 21.07 -11.54
C THR A 155 -12.17 20.81 -10.03
N ARG A 156 -13.30 20.64 -9.33
CA ARG A 156 -13.33 20.28 -7.91
C ARG A 156 -12.62 18.96 -7.64
N ARG A 157 -12.83 17.95 -8.49
CA ARG A 157 -12.17 16.65 -8.38
C ARG A 157 -10.65 16.78 -8.54
N ILE A 158 -10.17 17.47 -9.58
CA ILE A 158 -8.74 17.72 -9.80
C ILE A 158 -8.15 18.50 -8.63
N ALA A 159 -8.80 19.57 -8.19
CA ALA A 159 -8.33 20.40 -7.08
C ALA A 159 -8.20 19.59 -5.77
N THR A 160 -9.26 18.86 -5.42
CA THR A 160 -9.30 18.07 -4.18
C THR A 160 -8.26 16.97 -4.16
N THR A 161 -8.12 16.24 -5.27
CA THR A 161 -7.18 15.12 -5.35
C THR A 161 -5.73 15.60 -5.36
N THR A 162 -5.44 16.69 -6.06
CA THR A 162 -4.11 17.32 -6.03
C THR A 162 -3.78 17.82 -4.63
N ALA A 163 -4.70 18.55 -3.99
CA ALA A 163 -4.50 19.07 -2.64
C ALA A 163 -4.23 17.96 -1.61
N LEU A 164 -5.02 16.86 -1.64
CA LEU A 164 -4.83 15.73 -0.74
C LEU A 164 -3.46 15.06 -0.91
N GLU A 165 -3.05 14.79 -2.15
CA GLU A 165 -1.79 14.09 -2.41
C GLU A 165 -0.57 14.95 -2.11
N PHE A 166 -0.61 16.24 -2.49
CA PHE A 166 0.51 17.16 -2.22
C PHE A 166 0.65 17.48 -0.72
N ALA A 167 -0.46 17.61 -0.01
CA ALA A 167 -0.45 17.75 1.45
C ALA A 167 0.16 16.52 2.12
N ARG A 168 -0.23 15.32 1.69
CA ARG A 168 0.24 14.06 2.24
C ARG A 168 1.75 13.87 2.05
N GLU A 169 2.26 14.17 0.87
CA GLU A 169 3.70 14.05 0.59
C GLU A 169 4.51 15.24 1.15
N GLY A 170 3.87 16.33 1.52
CA GLY A 170 4.52 17.53 2.06
C GLY A 170 5.21 18.39 1.00
N TRP A 171 4.77 18.32 -0.25
CA TRP A 171 5.31 19.11 -1.35
C TRP A 171 4.87 20.58 -1.26
N SER A 172 5.57 21.46 -1.99
CA SER A 172 5.34 22.90 -1.91
C SER A 172 3.99 23.33 -2.51
N GLU A 173 3.52 24.51 -2.12
CA GLU A 173 2.36 25.17 -2.72
C GLU A 173 2.55 25.41 -4.22
N GLN A 174 3.74 25.84 -4.61
CA GLN A 174 4.07 26.11 -6.02
C GLN A 174 3.97 24.83 -6.85
N ASP A 175 4.51 23.71 -6.36
CA ASP A 175 4.44 22.43 -7.06
C ASP A 175 3.01 21.92 -7.14
N MET A 176 2.22 22.08 -6.07
CA MET A 176 0.81 21.74 -6.02
C MET A 176 0.00 22.52 -7.07
N LEU A 177 0.17 23.84 -7.12
CA LEU A 177 -0.52 24.68 -8.11
C LEU A 177 -0.12 24.30 -9.54
N ALA A 178 1.16 24.15 -9.81
CA ALA A 178 1.64 23.79 -11.13
C ALA A 178 1.09 22.41 -11.59
N ARG A 179 0.91 21.46 -10.66
CA ARG A 179 0.29 20.15 -10.94
C ARG A 179 -1.21 20.30 -11.22
N PHE A 180 -1.92 21.07 -10.38
CA PHE A 180 -3.34 21.36 -10.60
C PHE A 180 -3.56 22.04 -11.95
N GLU A 181 -2.81 23.09 -12.25
CA GLU A 181 -2.90 23.84 -13.50
C GLU A 181 -2.65 22.97 -14.73
N TYR A 182 -1.67 22.06 -14.64
CA TYR A 182 -1.40 21.11 -15.72
C TYR A 182 -2.63 20.26 -16.07
N TYR A 183 -3.25 19.60 -15.06
CA TYR A 183 -4.39 18.74 -15.33
C TYR A 183 -5.66 19.52 -15.65
N HIS A 184 -5.90 20.62 -14.97
CA HIS A 184 -7.05 21.47 -15.22
C HIS A 184 -7.05 22.02 -16.64
N LYS A 185 -5.95 22.65 -17.07
CA LYS A 185 -5.78 23.17 -18.43
C LYS A 185 -5.84 22.05 -19.47
N SER A 186 -5.18 20.92 -19.22
CA SER A 186 -5.23 19.78 -20.15
C SER A 186 -6.64 19.21 -20.31
N PHE A 187 -7.44 19.24 -19.25
CA PHE A 187 -8.84 18.84 -19.28
C PHE A 187 -9.68 19.82 -20.11
N GLU A 188 -9.59 21.10 -19.81
CA GLU A 188 -10.34 22.14 -20.54
C GLU A 188 -10.01 22.20 -22.04
N GLU A 189 -8.76 21.93 -22.40
CA GLU A 189 -8.30 21.85 -23.78
C GLU A 189 -8.66 20.52 -24.48
N GLY A 190 -9.35 19.59 -23.81
CA GLY A 190 -9.69 18.26 -24.34
C GLY A 190 -8.47 17.40 -24.69
N LYS A 191 -7.33 17.62 -24.01
CA LYS A 191 -6.06 16.93 -24.28
C LYS A 191 -5.84 15.68 -23.41
N LEU A 192 -6.72 15.41 -22.44
CA LEU A 192 -6.69 14.19 -21.66
C LEU A 192 -7.47 13.08 -22.36
N ASN A 193 -7.16 11.84 -22.00
CA ASN A 193 -7.90 10.70 -22.49
C ASN A 193 -9.34 10.72 -21.95
N VAL A 194 -10.30 10.27 -22.75
CA VAL A 194 -11.73 10.25 -22.38
C VAL A 194 -12.03 9.51 -21.08
N ILE A 195 -11.20 8.56 -20.69
CA ILE A 195 -11.34 7.86 -19.40
C ILE A 195 -11.27 8.83 -18.20
N PHE A 196 -10.55 9.94 -18.35
CA PHE A 196 -10.38 10.91 -17.27
C PHE A 196 -11.72 11.51 -16.81
N ASP A 197 -12.68 11.67 -17.70
CA ASP A 197 -14.01 12.20 -17.38
C ASP A 197 -14.76 11.29 -16.39
N THR A 198 -14.56 9.99 -16.52
CA THR A 198 -15.26 8.96 -15.73
C THR A 198 -14.55 8.58 -14.45
N LEU A 199 -13.32 9.06 -14.23
CA LEU A 199 -12.56 8.73 -13.02
C LEU A 199 -13.28 9.23 -11.77
N LYS A 200 -13.27 8.41 -10.73
CA LYS A 200 -13.68 8.78 -9.38
C LYS A 200 -12.55 9.52 -8.65
N TYR A 201 -12.85 10.12 -7.51
CA TYR A 201 -11.84 10.83 -6.71
C TYR A 201 -10.61 9.97 -6.40
N TRP A 202 -10.78 8.73 -5.93
CA TRP A 202 -9.67 7.86 -5.60
C TRP A 202 -8.76 7.55 -6.81
N GLU A 203 -9.33 7.38 -7.99
CA GLU A 203 -8.59 7.15 -9.24
C GLU A 203 -7.87 8.41 -9.72
N THR A 204 -8.55 9.55 -9.60
CA THR A 204 -7.94 10.84 -9.94
C THR A 204 -6.76 11.15 -9.00
N ARG A 205 -6.80 10.73 -7.72
CA ARG A 205 -5.65 10.83 -6.81
C ARG A 205 -4.42 10.08 -7.34
N LEU A 206 -4.61 8.92 -7.97
CA LEU A 206 -3.51 8.17 -8.59
C LEU A 206 -2.90 8.91 -9.77
N VAL A 207 -3.70 9.70 -10.49
CA VAL A 207 -3.24 10.51 -11.62
C VAL A 207 -2.56 11.79 -11.13
N THR A 208 -3.24 12.60 -10.34
CA THR A 208 -2.74 13.91 -9.91
C THR A 208 -1.62 13.81 -8.87
N GLY A 209 -1.64 12.75 -8.07
CA GLY A 209 -0.63 12.44 -7.06
C GLY A 209 0.60 11.72 -7.58
N CYS A 210 0.79 11.63 -8.90
CA CYS A 210 1.98 10.98 -9.46
C CYS A 210 3.24 11.53 -8.78
N LYS A 211 4.13 10.62 -8.35
CA LYS A 211 5.33 10.94 -7.58
C LYS A 211 6.15 12.03 -8.25
N GLU A 212 6.83 12.79 -7.46
CA GLU A 212 7.82 13.80 -7.80
C GLU A 212 7.26 14.99 -8.59
N PRO A 213 7.23 16.16 -7.98
CA PRO A 213 6.94 17.41 -8.69
C PRO A 213 8.07 17.82 -9.63
N SER A 214 9.26 17.19 -9.48
CA SER A 214 10.44 17.34 -10.33
C SER A 214 10.62 16.13 -11.26
N GLY A 215 11.57 16.17 -12.14
CA GLY A 215 11.93 15.05 -13.01
C GLY A 215 10.77 14.59 -13.91
N TRP A 216 10.43 13.31 -13.83
CA TRP A 216 9.37 12.69 -14.64
C TRP A 216 7.99 13.32 -14.44
N GLY A 217 7.66 13.65 -13.20
CA GLY A 217 6.38 14.23 -12.81
C GLY A 217 6.33 15.75 -12.86
N SER A 218 7.39 16.44 -13.29
CA SER A 218 7.31 17.90 -13.46
C SER A 218 6.25 18.27 -14.49
N PRO A 219 5.52 19.38 -14.33
CA PRO A 219 4.49 19.82 -15.27
C PRO A 219 5.01 19.91 -16.72
N ARG A 220 6.26 20.34 -16.91
CA ARG A 220 6.91 20.39 -18.22
C ARG A 220 7.15 19.00 -18.81
N SER A 221 7.57 18.04 -17.97
CA SER A 221 7.78 16.64 -18.42
C SER A 221 6.46 15.96 -18.75
N LEU A 222 5.42 16.18 -17.93
CA LEU A 222 4.06 15.69 -18.21
C LEU A 222 3.50 16.30 -19.50
N GLN A 223 3.66 17.61 -19.69
CA GLN A 223 3.23 18.29 -20.94
C GLN A 223 3.93 17.70 -22.16
N TRP A 224 5.27 17.53 -22.08
CA TRP A 224 6.02 16.95 -23.17
C TRP A 224 5.54 15.52 -23.48
N GLN A 225 5.33 14.69 -22.46
CA GLN A 225 4.84 13.32 -22.65
C GLN A 225 3.43 13.29 -23.24
N ARG A 226 2.51 14.10 -22.72
CA ARG A 226 1.16 14.23 -23.28
C ARG A 226 1.17 14.58 -24.77
N ASP A 227 2.06 15.50 -25.16
CA ASP A 227 2.12 16.01 -26.54
C ASP A 227 2.88 15.05 -27.49
N ASN A 228 3.82 14.23 -26.97
CA ASN A 228 4.70 13.35 -27.76
C ASN A 228 4.41 11.84 -27.61
N VAL A 229 3.65 11.42 -26.59
CA VAL A 229 3.28 10.02 -26.35
C VAL A 229 1.76 9.90 -26.46
N ARG A 230 1.23 10.16 -27.66
CA ARG A 230 -0.21 10.09 -27.93
C ARG A 230 -0.58 8.68 -28.38
N LEU A 231 -1.19 7.92 -27.48
CA LEU A 231 -1.58 6.55 -27.72
C LEU A 231 -3.04 6.33 -27.29
N PRO A 232 -3.76 5.39 -27.91
CA PRO A 232 -5.01 4.90 -27.32
C PRO A 232 -4.71 4.28 -25.94
N ALA A 233 -5.70 4.20 -25.06
CA ALA A 233 -5.49 3.77 -23.68
C ALA A 233 -4.67 2.46 -23.56
N GLU A 234 -4.99 1.46 -24.35
CA GLU A 234 -4.25 0.17 -24.37
C GLU A 234 -2.83 0.31 -24.91
N GLY A 235 -2.56 1.27 -25.78
CA GLY A 235 -1.23 1.53 -26.33
C GLY A 235 -0.21 1.91 -25.25
N TYR A 236 -0.67 2.50 -24.14
CA TYR A 236 0.22 2.86 -23.03
C TYR A 236 0.84 1.64 -22.34
N LEU A 237 0.27 0.44 -22.48
CA LEU A 237 0.90 -0.79 -22.02
C LEU A 237 2.23 -1.10 -22.73
N GLY A 238 2.41 -0.59 -23.95
CA GLY A 238 3.62 -0.72 -24.75
C GLY A 238 4.45 0.56 -24.89
N ALA A 239 4.07 1.66 -24.24
CA ALA A 239 4.73 2.96 -24.40
C ALA A 239 6.22 2.93 -24.06
N CYS A 240 6.64 2.08 -23.14
CA CYS A 240 8.04 1.86 -22.78
C CYS A 240 8.93 1.44 -23.98
N ASN A 241 8.35 0.85 -25.04
CA ASN A 241 9.08 0.44 -26.22
C ASN A 241 9.56 1.62 -27.08
N GLN A 242 9.09 2.83 -26.81
CA GLN A 242 9.61 4.03 -27.43
C GLN A 242 11.00 4.43 -26.89
N LEU A 243 11.44 3.83 -25.77
CA LEU A 243 12.80 4.01 -25.27
C LEU A 243 13.70 2.87 -25.73
N VAL A 244 14.92 3.23 -26.13
CA VAL A 244 15.97 2.25 -26.40
C VAL A 244 16.55 1.75 -25.06
N TYR A 245 16.57 0.45 -24.87
CA TYR A 245 17.21 -0.15 -23.69
C TYR A 245 18.73 -0.02 -23.76
N ARG A 246 19.34 0.75 -22.87
CA ARG A 246 20.78 1.03 -22.86
C ARG A 246 21.34 1.08 -21.44
N LEU A 247 22.54 0.52 -21.27
CA LEU A 247 23.28 0.57 -20.02
C LEU A 247 24.20 1.81 -19.90
N ARG A 248 24.48 2.46 -21.01
CA ARG A 248 25.33 3.66 -21.09
C ARG A 248 24.71 4.69 -22.02
N ASN A 249 24.89 5.98 -21.68
CA ASN A 249 24.51 7.08 -22.56
C ASN A 249 25.54 7.28 -23.70
N VAL A 250 25.28 8.29 -24.54
CA VAL A 250 26.14 8.61 -25.68
C VAL A 250 27.53 9.10 -25.28
N ALA A 251 27.70 9.64 -24.07
CA ALA A 251 28.98 10.06 -23.49
C ALA A 251 29.74 8.89 -22.81
N GLY A 252 29.15 7.70 -22.78
CA GLY A 252 29.73 6.53 -22.13
C GLY A 252 29.42 6.37 -20.66
N ASP A 253 28.63 7.27 -20.05
CA ASP A 253 28.28 7.19 -18.64
C ASP A 253 27.31 6.03 -18.40
N SER A 254 27.52 5.32 -17.28
CA SER A 254 26.63 4.24 -16.87
C SER A 254 25.30 4.78 -16.39
N VAL A 255 24.21 4.07 -16.69
CA VAL A 255 22.86 4.37 -16.15
C VAL A 255 22.82 4.41 -14.61
N PHE A 256 23.77 3.80 -13.94
CA PHE A 256 23.93 3.83 -12.47
C PHE A 256 24.80 4.98 -11.97
N SER A 257 25.31 5.82 -12.88
CA SER A 257 26.01 7.08 -12.53
C SER A 257 25.00 8.19 -12.30
N GLN A 258 25.29 9.08 -11.30
CA GLN A 258 24.49 10.28 -11.07
C GLN A 258 24.51 11.25 -12.26
N ASP A 259 25.55 11.19 -13.08
CA ASP A 259 25.76 12.07 -14.22
C ASP A 259 25.17 11.54 -15.54
N TYR A 260 24.47 10.39 -15.51
CA TYR A 260 23.94 9.77 -16.71
C TYR A 260 23.13 10.72 -17.62
N LEU A 261 22.33 11.61 -17.04
CA LEU A 261 21.55 12.62 -17.75
C LEU A 261 22.20 14.02 -17.76
N ALA A 262 23.20 14.24 -16.92
CA ALA A 262 23.76 15.58 -16.70
C ALA A 262 24.26 16.27 -17.98
N PRO A 263 24.97 15.60 -18.91
CA PRO A 263 25.43 16.25 -20.13
C PRO A 263 24.30 16.82 -20.98
N ILE A 264 23.15 16.16 -21.01
CA ILE A 264 22.00 16.56 -21.81
C ILE A 264 21.14 17.59 -21.08
N LEU A 265 20.88 17.39 -19.80
CA LEU A 265 20.01 18.27 -19.02
C LEU A 265 20.67 19.60 -18.67
N LYS A 266 21.99 19.66 -18.55
CA LYS A 266 22.74 20.91 -18.27
C LYS A 266 22.76 21.89 -19.45
N HIS A 267 22.78 21.40 -20.67
CA HIS A 267 22.98 22.21 -21.87
C HIS A 267 21.67 22.50 -22.63
N THR A 268 20.60 21.85 -22.25
CA THR A 268 19.34 21.96 -22.95
C THR A 268 18.22 22.14 -21.92
N ASN A 269 17.32 23.05 -22.18
CA ASN A 269 16.14 23.24 -21.32
C ASN A 269 15.10 22.11 -21.52
N HIS A 270 15.55 20.89 -21.74
CA HIS A 270 14.72 19.72 -22.02
C HIS A 270 14.25 18.98 -20.75
N THR A 271 13.19 18.19 -20.90
CA THR A 271 12.58 17.45 -19.81
C THR A 271 13.26 16.09 -19.60
N THR A 272 13.08 15.51 -18.42
CA THR A 272 13.57 14.16 -18.12
C THR A 272 13.03 13.11 -19.11
N ALA A 273 11.75 13.22 -19.48
CA ALA A 273 11.14 12.29 -20.42
C ALA A 273 11.77 12.38 -21.82
N TRP A 274 11.99 13.61 -22.30
CA TRP A 274 12.69 13.82 -23.56
C TRP A 274 14.11 13.28 -23.53
N ALA A 275 14.86 13.61 -22.48
CA ALA A 275 16.24 13.17 -22.35
C ALA A 275 16.36 11.64 -22.40
N HIS A 276 15.52 10.91 -21.68
CA HIS A 276 15.51 9.45 -21.75
C HIS A 276 15.06 8.91 -23.09
N ARG A 277 14.15 9.58 -23.78
CA ARG A 277 13.78 9.17 -25.15
C ARG A 277 14.98 9.24 -26.10
N GLU A 278 15.80 10.28 -26.00
CA GLU A 278 16.97 10.47 -26.85
C GLU A 278 18.14 9.52 -26.47
N ILE A 279 18.40 9.34 -25.19
CA ILE A 279 19.57 8.58 -24.74
C ILE A 279 19.27 7.14 -24.34
N GLY A 280 18.02 6.78 -24.14
CA GLY A 280 17.59 5.48 -23.63
C GLY A 280 17.75 5.31 -22.12
N GLY A 281 17.57 4.10 -21.65
CA GLY A 281 17.68 3.74 -20.24
C GLY A 281 17.45 2.27 -20.00
N VAL A 282 17.43 1.85 -18.72
CA VAL A 282 17.11 0.48 -18.31
C VAL A 282 15.65 0.39 -17.85
N CYS A 283 15.26 -0.75 -17.30
CA CYS A 283 13.89 -1.06 -16.86
C CYS A 283 13.27 0.06 -16.02
N GLY A 284 14.02 0.72 -15.13
CA GLY A 284 13.53 1.86 -14.36
C GLY A 284 13.09 3.03 -15.22
N ALA A 285 13.94 3.49 -16.16
CA ALA A 285 13.62 4.57 -17.08
C ALA A 285 12.44 4.19 -18.00
N CYS A 286 12.46 2.97 -18.55
CA CYS A 286 11.37 2.45 -19.38
C CYS A 286 10.04 2.41 -18.64
N SER A 287 10.06 1.98 -17.36
CA SER A 287 8.86 1.93 -16.52
C SER A 287 8.30 3.31 -16.22
N HIS A 288 9.17 4.26 -15.88
CA HIS A 288 8.75 5.65 -15.67
C HIS A 288 8.19 6.26 -16.95
N TYR A 289 8.86 6.05 -18.08
CA TYR A 289 8.38 6.58 -19.36
C TYR A 289 6.97 6.07 -19.69
N GLY A 290 6.73 4.76 -19.54
CA GLY A 290 5.42 4.17 -19.81
C GLY A 290 4.34 4.64 -18.83
N ALA A 291 4.64 4.61 -17.53
CA ALA A 291 3.69 5.03 -16.49
C ALA A 291 3.37 6.53 -16.59
N TYR A 292 4.38 7.39 -16.68
CA TYR A 292 4.15 8.83 -16.74
C TYR A 292 3.58 9.29 -18.06
N GLY A 293 3.81 8.57 -19.17
CA GLY A 293 3.10 8.81 -20.43
C GLY A 293 1.59 8.61 -20.27
N ALA A 294 1.16 7.54 -19.59
CA ALA A 294 -0.25 7.31 -19.27
C ALA A 294 -0.80 8.36 -18.30
N LEU A 295 -0.07 8.66 -17.22
CA LEU A 295 -0.46 9.69 -16.24
C LEU A 295 -0.59 11.07 -16.89
N ALA A 296 0.32 11.43 -17.79
CA ALA A 296 0.26 12.68 -18.54
C ALA A 296 -1.00 12.79 -19.42
N ALA A 297 -1.50 11.67 -19.91
CA ALA A 297 -2.76 11.59 -20.63
C ALA A 297 -4.00 11.47 -19.72
N GLY A 298 -3.84 11.52 -18.39
CA GLY A 298 -4.93 11.39 -17.44
C GLY A 298 -5.38 9.96 -17.17
N ILE A 299 -4.59 8.96 -17.53
CA ILE A 299 -4.88 7.54 -17.30
C ILE A 299 -4.16 7.08 -16.03
N PRO A 300 -4.83 6.45 -15.05
CA PRO A 300 -4.18 5.92 -13.87
C PRO A 300 -3.12 4.88 -14.24
N ALA A 301 -1.90 5.10 -13.76
CA ALA A 301 -0.76 4.21 -13.99
C ALA A 301 0.20 4.24 -12.80
N MET A 302 1.00 3.20 -12.64
CA MET A 302 1.99 3.10 -11.57
C MET A 302 3.25 2.40 -12.06
N THR A 303 4.39 2.87 -11.60
CA THR A 303 5.62 2.09 -11.67
C THR A 303 5.56 0.97 -10.62
N MET A 304 6.07 -0.18 -10.99
CA MET A 304 6.11 -1.38 -10.16
C MET A 304 7.57 -1.78 -9.97
N GLY A 305 7.93 -2.17 -8.75
CA GLY A 305 9.30 -2.55 -8.43
C GLY A 305 9.36 -3.95 -7.84
N GLU A 306 10.38 -4.70 -8.23
CA GLU A 306 10.79 -5.96 -7.61
C GLU A 306 12.31 -5.98 -7.46
N PRO A 307 12.90 -6.90 -6.69
CA PRO A 307 14.35 -6.95 -6.52
C PRO A 307 15.10 -7.02 -7.85
N GLY A 308 15.88 -5.96 -8.14
CA GLY A 308 16.69 -5.88 -9.37
C GLY A 308 15.92 -5.54 -10.64
N HIS A 309 14.63 -5.24 -10.57
CA HIS A 309 13.82 -4.95 -11.75
C HIS A 309 12.71 -3.92 -11.48
N CYS A 310 12.31 -3.20 -12.53
CA CYS A 310 11.17 -2.29 -12.54
C CYS A 310 10.29 -2.55 -13.75
N ALA A 311 8.99 -2.41 -13.56
CA ALA A 311 7.97 -2.46 -14.59
C ALA A 311 6.90 -1.40 -14.30
N TYR A 312 5.77 -1.44 -15.00
CA TYR A 312 4.65 -0.56 -14.72
C TYR A 312 3.32 -1.22 -15.06
N THR A 313 2.27 -0.68 -14.51
CA THR A 313 0.89 -1.06 -14.79
C THR A 313 0.07 0.15 -15.20
N VAL A 314 -0.94 -0.08 -16.03
CA VAL A 314 -1.89 0.95 -16.52
C VAL A 314 -3.30 0.44 -16.30
N ARG A 315 -4.21 1.32 -15.90
CA ARG A 315 -5.63 1.00 -15.80
C ARG A 315 -6.28 1.08 -17.18
N ILE A 316 -6.83 -0.04 -17.63
CA ILE A 316 -7.56 -0.14 -18.89
C ILE A 316 -9.01 -0.57 -18.60
N GLY A 317 -9.94 0.29 -18.91
CA GLY A 317 -11.33 0.08 -18.47
C GLY A 317 -11.41 0.06 -16.93
N ASN A 318 -11.91 -1.02 -16.36
CA ASN A 318 -11.97 -1.23 -14.91
C ASN A 318 -10.85 -2.11 -14.35
N ASP A 319 -9.90 -2.52 -15.19
CA ASP A 319 -8.85 -3.47 -14.81
C ASP A 319 -7.46 -2.83 -14.84
N TRP A 320 -6.61 -3.26 -13.93
CA TRP A 320 -5.19 -2.98 -13.97
C TRP A 320 -4.47 -4.03 -14.81
N ARG A 321 -3.72 -3.58 -15.81
CA ARG A 321 -2.96 -4.46 -16.71
C ARG A 321 -1.48 -4.14 -16.65
N MET A 322 -0.66 -5.20 -16.68
CA MET A 322 0.80 -5.08 -16.77
C MET A 322 1.24 -4.62 -18.15
N SER A 323 2.36 -3.90 -18.21
CA SER A 323 3.04 -3.56 -19.47
C SER A 323 3.41 -4.83 -20.28
N TYR A 324 3.39 -4.71 -21.61
CA TYR A 324 3.65 -5.87 -22.48
C TYR A 324 5.11 -6.28 -22.54
N SER A 325 6.03 -5.34 -22.37
CA SER A 325 7.44 -5.55 -22.69
C SER A 325 8.32 -5.73 -21.47
N ILE A 326 7.87 -5.29 -20.31
CA ILE A 326 8.62 -5.38 -19.06
C ILE A 326 7.84 -6.29 -18.13
N TYR A 327 8.27 -7.54 -18.07
CA TYR A 327 7.67 -8.55 -17.21
C TYR A 327 8.07 -8.34 -15.76
N TRP A 328 7.16 -8.56 -14.81
CA TRP A 328 7.38 -8.41 -13.38
C TRP A 328 6.50 -9.36 -12.55
N GLN A 329 6.85 -9.54 -11.28
CA GLN A 329 6.20 -10.46 -10.34
C GLN A 329 5.45 -9.71 -9.22
N HIS A 330 4.46 -8.90 -9.55
CA HIS A 330 3.48 -8.36 -8.59
C HIS A 330 4.05 -7.58 -7.40
N SER A 331 5.07 -6.75 -7.58
CA SER A 331 5.45 -5.80 -6.56
C SER A 331 5.29 -4.34 -6.98
N MET A 332 5.03 -3.47 -6.03
CA MET A 332 4.71 -2.08 -6.22
C MET A 332 5.61 -1.21 -5.37
N HIS A 333 6.08 -0.09 -5.92
CA HIS A 333 6.89 0.84 -5.15
C HIS A 333 6.08 1.55 -4.07
N LYS A 334 4.91 2.11 -4.42
CA LYS A 334 4.11 2.89 -3.47
C LYS A 334 2.74 3.21 -4.04
N THR A 335 1.72 3.13 -3.19
CA THR A 335 0.42 3.76 -3.39
C THR A 335 0.22 4.87 -2.37
N PHE A 336 -0.88 5.62 -2.45
CA PHE A 336 -1.24 6.59 -1.42
C PHE A 336 -1.59 5.95 -0.06
N TRP A 337 -1.67 4.62 0.03
CA TRP A 337 -1.83 3.88 1.28
C TRP A 337 -0.53 3.27 1.81
N GLY A 338 0.59 3.49 1.16
CA GLY A 338 1.90 3.01 1.55
C GLY A 338 2.57 2.15 0.49
N ASN A 339 3.56 1.36 0.89
CA ASN A 339 4.21 0.38 0.02
C ASN A 339 3.46 -0.95 0.12
N TYR A 340 2.61 -1.21 -0.85
CA TYR A 340 1.85 -2.43 -0.97
C TYR A 340 2.02 -3.00 -2.37
N ASP A 341 1.76 -4.28 -2.50
CA ASP A 341 1.91 -5.01 -3.74
C ASP A 341 0.65 -4.98 -4.63
N TRP A 342 0.68 -5.82 -5.66
CA TRP A 342 -0.40 -5.98 -6.62
C TRP A 342 -1.75 -6.31 -5.98
N ASP A 343 -1.76 -7.20 -4.98
CA ASP A 343 -2.99 -7.60 -4.30
C ASP A 343 -3.69 -6.41 -3.67
N PHE A 344 -2.91 -5.48 -3.12
CA PHE A 344 -3.46 -4.29 -2.50
C PHE A 344 -4.02 -3.30 -3.52
N LEU A 345 -3.38 -3.17 -4.70
CA LEU A 345 -3.93 -2.38 -5.79
C LEU A 345 -5.29 -2.93 -6.26
N ILE A 346 -5.38 -4.24 -6.42
CA ILE A 346 -6.65 -4.91 -6.79
C ILE A 346 -7.68 -4.81 -5.67
N LEU A 347 -7.27 -4.90 -4.41
CA LEU A 347 -8.14 -4.66 -3.26
C LEU A 347 -8.74 -3.26 -3.31
N MET A 348 -7.93 -2.23 -3.56
CA MET A 348 -8.42 -0.85 -3.71
C MET A 348 -9.41 -0.73 -4.87
N GLN A 349 -9.07 -1.31 -6.03
CA GLN A 349 -9.96 -1.31 -7.18
C GLN A 349 -11.33 -1.92 -6.83
N ASN A 350 -11.33 -3.05 -6.15
CA ASN A 350 -12.57 -3.74 -5.77
C ASN A 350 -13.33 -3.05 -4.64
N LEU A 351 -12.62 -2.43 -3.69
CA LEU A 351 -13.24 -1.60 -2.66
C LEU A 351 -14.06 -0.46 -3.28
N TYR A 352 -13.46 0.28 -4.21
CA TYR A 352 -14.09 1.47 -4.79
C TYR A 352 -14.97 1.17 -6.02
N SER A 353 -14.90 -0.03 -6.61
CA SER A 353 -15.79 -0.41 -7.71
C SER A 353 -17.24 -0.49 -7.25
N ASP A 354 -17.49 -0.97 -6.03
CA ASP A 354 -18.78 -0.91 -5.37
C ASP A 354 -18.88 0.37 -4.51
N HIS A 355 -19.00 1.50 -5.21
CA HIS A 355 -19.04 2.82 -4.57
C HIS A 355 -20.13 2.96 -3.53
N HIS A 356 -21.25 2.30 -3.74
CA HIS A 356 -22.39 2.36 -2.84
C HIS A 356 -22.07 1.70 -1.48
N ARG A 357 -21.60 0.45 -1.50
CA ARG A 357 -21.18 -0.26 -0.28
C ARG A 357 -20.02 0.44 0.42
N GLN A 358 -19.07 0.94 -0.37
CA GLN A 358 -17.94 1.70 0.16
C GLN A 358 -18.42 2.93 0.93
N LEU A 359 -19.34 3.72 0.36
CA LEU A 359 -19.84 4.93 0.99
C LEU A 359 -20.61 4.65 2.30
N ILE A 360 -21.47 3.61 2.29
CA ILE A 360 -22.15 3.16 3.52
C ILE A 360 -21.14 2.75 4.59
N SER A 361 -20.15 1.97 4.22
CA SER A 361 -19.10 1.53 5.15
C SER A 361 -18.33 2.72 5.74
N ASP A 362 -18.00 3.72 4.94
CA ASP A 362 -17.30 4.92 5.40
C ASP A 362 -18.16 5.81 6.30
N GLN A 363 -19.45 5.91 6.02
CA GLN A 363 -20.39 6.62 6.90
C GLN A 363 -20.58 5.90 8.24
N LEU A 364 -20.64 4.57 8.23
CA LEU A 364 -20.65 3.76 9.45
C LEU A 364 -19.35 3.88 10.23
N LEU A 365 -18.22 3.92 9.54
CA LEU A 365 -16.91 4.18 10.14
C LEU A 365 -16.88 5.58 10.81
N ALA A 366 -17.30 6.62 10.09
CA ALA A 366 -17.37 7.98 10.63
C ALA A 366 -18.30 8.05 11.85
N THR A 367 -19.43 7.33 11.81
CA THR A 367 -20.36 7.18 12.94
C THR A 367 -19.69 6.46 14.11
N ALA A 368 -18.99 5.37 13.87
CA ALA A 368 -18.27 4.62 14.90
C ALA A 368 -17.22 5.49 15.61
N GLU A 369 -16.43 6.23 14.85
CA GLU A 369 -15.42 7.15 15.38
C GLU A 369 -16.07 8.32 16.18
N LEU A 370 -17.19 8.84 15.72
CA LEU A 370 -17.94 9.86 16.44
C LEU A 370 -18.44 9.34 17.79
N LEU A 371 -19.08 8.16 17.81
CA LEU A 371 -19.57 7.49 19.01
C LEU A 371 -18.43 7.12 19.97
N ALA A 372 -17.30 6.65 19.42
CA ALA A 372 -16.09 6.34 20.19
C ALA A 372 -15.53 7.58 20.90
N SER A 373 -15.51 8.74 20.23
CA SER A 373 -15.08 10.01 20.81
C SER A 373 -15.99 10.47 21.96
N ARG A 374 -17.23 9.99 21.99
CA ARG A 374 -18.22 10.25 23.05
C ARG A 374 -18.31 9.14 24.10
N ARG A 375 -17.35 8.21 24.11
CA ARG A 375 -17.28 7.08 25.04
C ARG A 375 -18.50 6.14 24.98
N MET A 376 -19.23 6.14 23.88
CA MET A 376 -20.37 5.26 23.63
C MET A 376 -19.91 3.91 23.09
N MET A 377 -19.14 3.17 23.88
CA MET A 377 -18.37 2.01 23.45
C MET A 377 -19.18 0.94 22.73
N LYS A 378 -20.33 0.53 23.31
CA LYS A 378 -21.17 -0.52 22.72
C LYS A 378 -21.68 -0.12 21.33
N SER A 379 -22.16 1.11 21.18
CA SER A 379 -22.65 1.63 19.90
C SER A 379 -21.53 1.81 18.89
N ALA A 380 -20.34 2.23 19.33
CA ALA A 380 -19.16 2.35 18.47
C ALA A 380 -18.74 0.97 17.92
N PHE A 381 -18.65 -0.06 18.75
CA PHE A 381 -18.35 -1.41 18.31
C PHE A 381 -19.35 -1.93 17.27
N ASN A 382 -20.66 -1.74 17.53
CA ASN A 382 -21.69 -2.15 16.57
C ASN A 382 -21.55 -1.44 15.21
N CYS A 383 -21.14 -0.16 15.20
CA CYS A 383 -20.91 0.55 13.95
C CYS A 383 -19.64 0.09 13.21
N TYR A 384 -18.55 -0.24 13.94
CA TYR A 384 -17.37 -0.85 13.33
C TYR A 384 -17.69 -2.21 12.70
N ASP A 385 -18.44 -3.06 13.44
CA ASP A 385 -18.87 -4.36 12.93
C ASP A 385 -19.74 -4.21 11.67
N ALA A 386 -20.68 -3.24 11.68
CA ALA A 386 -21.54 -2.93 10.54
C ALA A 386 -20.75 -2.36 9.36
N ALA A 387 -19.76 -1.51 9.58
CA ALA A 387 -18.91 -0.94 8.54
C ALA A 387 -18.15 -2.05 7.78
N ILE A 388 -17.56 -2.99 8.53
CA ILE A 388 -16.85 -4.13 7.94
C ILE A 388 -17.81 -5.11 7.27
N ALA A 389 -19.04 -5.28 7.80
CA ALA A 389 -20.05 -6.13 7.16
C ALA A 389 -20.55 -5.51 5.85
N ALA A 390 -20.76 -4.19 5.79
CA ALA A 390 -21.17 -3.47 4.58
C ALA A 390 -20.12 -3.58 3.47
N GLN A 391 -18.85 -3.37 3.80
CA GLN A 391 -17.74 -3.49 2.85
C GLN A 391 -16.52 -4.15 3.52
N PRO A 392 -16.40 -5.48 3.40
CA PRO A 392 -15.31 -6.23 4.04
C PRO A 392 -13.90 -5.87 3.60
N LEU A 393 -13.77 -5.22 2.44
CA LEU A 393 -12.49 -4.73 1.90
C LEU A 393 -12.16 -3.32 2.37
N ASN A 394 -13.00 -2.68 3.18
CA ASN A 394 -12.75 -1.33 3.66
C ASN A 394 -11.55 -1.29 4.61
N TRP A 395 -10.37 -1.08 4.03
CA TRP A 395 -9.10 -1.04 4.75
C TRP A 395 -9.06 0.00 5.87
N PRO A 396 -9.50 1.27 5.67
CA PRO A 396 -9.66 2.24 6.76
C PRO A 396 -10.53 1.74 7.90
N ALA A 397 -11.67 1.09 7.63
CA ALA A 397 -12.55 0.56 8.65
C ALA A 397 -11.88 -0.57 9.46
N LEU A 398 -11.17 -1.47 8.79
CA LEU A 398 -10.40 -2.53 9.44
C LEU A 398 -9.32 -1.94 10.35
N LEU A 399 -8.55 -0.94 9.89
CA LEU A 399 -7.50 -0.29 10.67
C LEU A 399 -8.07 0.44 11.90
N SER A 400 -9.13 1.24 11.72
CA SER A 400 -9.79 1.96 12.82
C SER A 400 -10.37 1.00 13.84
N TYR A 401 -10.97 -0.10 13.40
CA TYR A 401 -11.51 -1.11 14.32
C TYR A 401 -10.41 -1.80 15.13
N ALA A 402 -9.33 -2.24 14.49
CA ALA A 402 -8.19 -2.83 15.18
C ALA A 402 -7.57 -1.84 16.20
N GLY A 403 -7.42 -0.57 15.82
CA GLY A 403 -6.97 0.50 16.71
C GLY A 403 -7.90 0.72 17.89
N TYR A 404 -9.21 0.69 17.67
CA TYR A 404 -10.20 0.82 18.72
C TYR A 404 -10.24 -0.37 19.67
N LEU A 405 -10.12 -1.61 19.14
CA LEU A 405 -9.98 -2.82 19.95
C LEU A 405 -8.75 -2.74 20.85
N LYS A 406 -7.60 -2.37 20.27
CA LYS A 406 -6.35 -2.18 21.02
C LYS A 406 -6.52 -1.18 22.19
N GLN A 407 -7.25 -0.09 21.96
CA GLN A 407 -7.40 0.97 22.97
C GLN A 407 -8.44 0.63 24.04
N LYS A 408 -9.55 -0.01 23.68
CA LYS A 408 -10.74 -0.15 24.55
C LYS A 408 -11.01 -1.56 25.03
N SER A 409 -10.50 -2.55 24.35
CA SER A 409 -10.74 -3.96 24.67
C SER A 409 -9.56 -4.84 24.28
N PRO A 410 -8.32 -4.49 24.70
CA PRO A 410 -7.11 -5.20 24.27
C PRO A 410 -7.15 -6.69 24.61
N GLU A 411 -7.79 -7.08 25.72
CA GLU A 411 -7.86 -8.46 26.22
C GLU A 411 -9.11 -9.22 25.73
N ASN A 412 -9.91 -8.64 24.83
CA ASN A 412 -11.10 -9.32 24.33
C ASN A 412 -10.76 -10.32 23.23
N LEU A 413 -10.36 -11.52 23.64
CA LEU A 413 -9.99 -12.62 22.74
C LEU A 413 -11.07 -12.91 21.67
N GLY A 414 -12.35 -12.85 22.06
CA GLY A 414 -13.46 -13.12 21.14
C GLY A 414 -13.48 -12.15 19.96
N ARG A 415 -13.39 -10.82 20.21
CA ARG A 415 -13.39 -9.81 19.15
C ARG A 415 -12.14 -9.85 18.27
N TRP A 416 -10.98 -10.12 18.85
CA TRP A 416 -9.76 -10.29 18.05
C TRP A 416 -9.83 -11.52 17.15
N LYS A 417 -10.43 -12.64 17.61
CA LYS A 417 -10.69 -13.80 16.76
C LYS A 417 -11.69 -13.50 15.66
N GLU A 418 -12.80 -12.81 15.97
CA GLU A 418 -13.79 -12.41 14.98
C GLU A 418 -13.16 -11.55 13.87
N LEU A 419 -12.32 -10.57 14.24
CA LEU A 419 -11.61 -9.74 13.26
C LEU A 419 -10.63 -10.57 12.42
N HIS A 420 -9.86 -11.45 13.05
CA HIS A 420 -8.99 -12.39 12.37
C HIS A 420 -9.75 -13.24 11.33
N ASP A 421 -10.84 -13.88 11.77
CA ASP A 421 -11.62 -14.79 10.92
C ASP A 421 -12.30 -14.06 9.75
N LYS A 422 -12.78 -12.83 9.97
CA LYS A 422 -13.28 -11.96 8.90
C LYS A 422 -12.21 -11.71 7.85
N VAL A 423 -11.01 -11.26 8.24
CA VAL A 423 -9.90 -10.99 7.31
C VAL A 423 -9.49 -12.26 6.56
N VAL A 424 -9.33 -13.38 7.26
CA VAL A 424 -8.99 -14.66 6.62
C VAL A 424 -10.05 -15.10 5.63
N THR A 425 -11.32 -14.93 5.97
CA THR A 425 -12.43 -15.39 5.12
C THR A 425 -12.59 -14.53 3.87
N THR A 426 -12.46 -13.20 4.01
CA THR A 426 -12.75 -12.26 2.92
C THR A 426 -11.55 -11.93 2.06
N MET A 427 -10.33 -11.93 2.63
CA MET A 427 -9.15 -11.41 1.95
C MET A 427 -8.11 -12.47 1.61
N ALA A 428 -7.96 -13.53 2.40
CA ALA A 428 -6.81 -14.43 2.29
C ALA A 428 -6.71 -15.14 0.93
N ALA A 429 -7.82 -15.45 0.28
CA ALA A 429 -7.81 -16.15 -1.00
C ALA A 429 -7.41 -15.26 -2.19
N THR A 430 -7.78 -13.99 -2.17
CA THR A 430 -7.60 -13.06 -3.31
C THR A 430 -6.56 -11.97 -3.01
N TYR A 431 -6.50 -11.51 -1.76
CA TYR A 431 -5.65 -10.39 -1.33
C TYR A 431 -4.72 -10.84 -0.20
N HIS A 432 -4.04 -11.97 -0.40
CA HIS A 432 -3.30 -12.66 0.67
C HIS A 432 -2.17 -11.82 1.27
N ASN A 433 -1.46 -11.01 0.48
CA ASN A 433 -0.42 -10.14 1.02
C ASN A 433 -1.00 -8.97 1.84
N ALA A 434 -2.12 -8.39 1.41
CA ALA A 434 -2.82 -7.39 2.21
C ALA A 434 -3.36 -8.01 3.51
N ALA A 435 -3.95 -9.20 3.44
CA ALA A 435 -4.42 -9.94 4.61
C ALA A 435 -3.26 -10.26 5.57
N ALA A 436 -2.14 -10.77 5.06
CA ALA A 436 -0.95 -11.05 5.85
C ALA A 436 -0.42 -9.78 6.53
N THR A 437 -0.29 -8.69 5.79
CA THR A 437 0.14 -7.39 6.32
C THR A 437 -0.78 -6.92 7.45
N PHE A 438 -2.10 -7.01 7.25
CA PHE A 438 -3.07 -6.62 8.27
C PHE A 438 -2.97 -7.49 9.52
N LEU A 439 -2.99 -8.81 9.34
CA LEU A 439 -2.92 -9.75 10.46
C LEU A 439 -1.63 -9.58 11.27
N CYS A 440 -0.49 -9.48 10.59
CA CYS A 440 0.82 -9.37 11.25
C CYS A 440 1.00 -8.07 12.03
N ARG A 441 0.57 -6.96 11.46
CA ARG A 441 0.80 -5.64 12.05
C ARG A 441 -0.24 -5.26 13.10
N TYR A 442 -1.49 -5.68 12.92
CA TYR A 442 -2.60 -5.13 13.69
C TYR A 442 -3.39 -6.15 14.50
N VAL A 443 -3.34 -7.44 14.17
CA VAL A 443 -4.12 -8.47 14.86
C VAL A 443 -3.24 -9.38 15.70
N TYR A 444 -2.26 -10.02 15.13
CA TYR A 444 -1.43 -11.01 15.83
C TYR A 444 -0.66 -10.48 17.03
N PRO A 445 -0.12 -9.25 17.05
CA PRO A 445 0.53 -8.72 18.25
C PRO A 445 -0.38 -8.68 19.49
N HIS A 446 -1.69 -8.63 19.27
CA HIS A 446 -2.68 -8.62 20.35
C HIS A 446 -3.35 -9.98 20.57
N LEU A 447 -3.65 -10.69 19.49
CA LEU A 447 -4.36 -11.96 19.56
C LEU A 447 -3.51 -13.12 20.08
N LEU A 448 -2.27 -13.24 19.58
CA LEU A 448 -1.44 -14.41 19.89
C LEU A 448 -1.03 -14.55 21.36
N PRO A 449 -0.69 -13.46 22.08
CA PRO A 449 -0.40 -13.58 23.52
C PRO A 449 -1.59 -14.11 24.34
N MET A 450 -2.82 -13.88 23.87
CA MET A 450 -4.03 -14.36 24.54
C MET A 450 -4.39 -15.82 24.21
N VAL A 451 -3.71 -16.46 23.25
CA VAL A 451 -3.94 -17.86 22.87
C VAL A 451 -2.79 -18.69 23.41
N PRO A 452 -2.86 -19.24 24.64
CA PRO A 452 -1.74 -19.93 25.28
C PRO A 452 -1.42 -21.27 24.60
N ASP A 453 -2.42 -21.95 24.04
CA ASP A 453 -2.21 -23.23 23.37
C ASP A 453 -1.55 -23.06 22.00
N ARG A 454 -0.36 -23.64 21.86
CA ARG A 454 0.41 -23.64 20.62
C ARG A 454 -0.34 -24.28 19.45
N ARG A 455 -1.11 -25.34 19.69
CA ARG A 455 -1.88 -26.01 18.64
C ARG A 455 -3.00 -25.13 18.13
N ALA A 456 -3.65 -24.39 19.03
CA ALA A 456 -4.68 -23.41 18.64
C ALA A 456 -4.08 -22.28 17.81
N ARG A 457 -2.90 -21.73 18.20
CA ARG A 457 -2.18 -20.74 17.39
C ARG A 457 -1.84 -21.30 16.00
N ASN A 458 -1.30 -22.50 15.91
CA ASN A 458 -0.96 -23.11 14.64
C ASN A 458 -2.18 -23.31 13.74
N LYS A 459 -3.33 -23.72 14.29
CA LYS A 459 -4.58 -23.81 13.52
C LYS A 459 -5.02 -22.48 12.90
N MET A 460 -4.82 -21.37 13.59
CA MET A 460 -5.14 -20.03 13.03
C MET A 460 -4.25 -19.71 11.83
N TYR A 461 -2.96 -20.03 11.92
CA TYR A 461 -2.03 -19.86 10.80
C TYR A 461 -2.31 -20.81 9.64
N ASP A 462 -2.59 -22.09 9.95
CA ASP A 462 -2.93 -23.08 8.93
C ASP A 462 -4.18 -22.65 8.16
N ALA A 463 -5.20 -22.15 8.84
CA ALA A 463 -6.42 -21.63 8.20
C ALA A 463 -6.13 -20.46 7.23
N PHE A 464 -5.21 -19.57 7.58
CA PHE A 464 -4.75 -18.51 6.69
C PHE A 464 -3.94 -19.07 5.51
N PHE A 465 -2.92 -19.87 5.78
CA PHE A 465 -2.04 -20.42 4.75
C PHE A 465 -2.76 -21.39 3.80
N ASP A 466 -3.75 -22.14 4.28
CA ASP A 466 -4.52 -23.04 3.43
C ASP A 466 -5.36 -22.28 2.41
N LYS A 467 -5.89 -21.13 2.77
CA LYS A 467 -6.59 -20.25 1.82
C LYS A 467 -5.65 -19.56 0.84
N CYS A 468 -4.47 -19.14 1.29
CA CYS A 468 -3.47 -18.49 0.45
C CYS A 468 -2.77 -19.42 -0.52
N ALA A 469 -2.78 -20.72 -0.28
CA ALA A 469 -1.97 -21.71 -1.03
C ALA A 469 -2.41 -21.93 -2.47
N THR A 470 -3.57 -21.44 -2.88
CA THR A 470 -4.12 -21.62 -4.23
C THR A 470 -3.65 -20.59 -5.25
N PHE A 471 -3.01 -19.51 -4.80
CA PHE A 471 -2.60 -18.40 -5.68
C PHE A 471 -1.10 -18.11 -5.50
N GLY A 472 -0.31 -18.40 -6.54
CA GLY A 472 1.12 -18.13 -6.54
C GLY A 472 1.41 -16.66 -6.57
N THR A 473 1.86 -16.06 -5.47
CA THR A 473 2.30 -14.68 -5.47
C THR A 473 3.15 -14.26 -4.27
N ASN A 474 3.47 -12.99 -4.23
CA ASN A 474 4.49 -12.30 -3.50
C ASN A 474 4.55 -12.60 -1.98
N ARG A 475 5.68 -12.80 -1.52
CA ARG A 475 6.22 -13.65 -0.48
C ARG A 475 6.83 -12.84 0.66
N TRP A 476 6.79 -11.51 0.54
CA TRP A 476 7.54 -10.62 1.44
C TRP A 476 6.87 -10.42 2.81
N ASP A 477 5.55 -10.60 2.89
CA ASP A 477 4.79 -10.32 4.12
C ASP A 477 4.60 -11.53 5.03
N ILE A 478 5.07 -12.71 4.63
CA ILE A 478 5.11 -13.88 5.51
C ILE A 478 6.17 -13.74 6.62
N ALA A 479 7.24 -13.01 6.36
CA ALA A 479 8.34 -12.85 7.30
C ALA A 479 7.90 -12.31 8.67
N PRO A 480 7.07 -11.27 8.80
CA PRO A 480 6.57 -10.79 10.09
C PRO A 480 5.74 -11.86 10.85
N LEU A 481 4.96 -12.66 10.12
CA LEU A 481 4.20 -13.78 10.69
C LEU A 481 5.11 -14.82 11.33
N LEU A 482 6.09 -15.26 10.57
CA LEU A 482 7.03 -16.29 11.01
C LEU A 482 7.89 -15.77 12.17
N THR A 483 8.28 -14.50 12.14
CA THR A 483 8.99 -13.83 13.24
C THR A 483 8.14 -13.78 14.50
N ALA A 484 6.91 -13.30 14.42
CA ALA A 484 6.01 -13.23 15.57
C ALA A 484 5.77 -14.61 16.20
N GLN A 485 5.68 -15.66 15.39
CA GLN A 485 5.52 -17.02 15.88
C GLN A 485 6.77 -17.54 16.60
N ILE A 486 7.96 -17.35 16.01
CA ILE A 486 9.19 -17.89 16.59
C ILE A 486 9.60 -17.10 17.84
N GLU A 487 9.32 -15.81 17.88
CA GLU A 487 9.54 -14.97 19.07
C GLU A 487 8.57 -15.31 20.20
N GLY A 488 7.38 -15.79 19.90
CA GLY A 488 6.45 -16.33 20.88
C GLY A 488 6.86 -17.70 21.47
N CYS A 489 7.94 -18.32 20.97
CA CYS A 489 8.49 -19.54 21.56
C CYS A 489 9.37 -19.22 22.78
N THR A 490 9.15 -19.93 23.89
CA THR A 490 9.78 -19.63 25.19
C THR A 490 11.24 -20.09 25.30
N ASN A 491 11.65 -21.08 24.51
CA ASN A 491 13.00 -21.65 24.59
C ASN A 491 13.54 -22.15 23.23
N ALA A 492 14.82 -22.40 23.14
CA ALA A 492 15.52 -22.84 21.94
C ALA A 492 14.96 -24.13 21.32
N LYS A 493 14.49 -25.06 22.13
CA LYS A 493 13.89 -26.34 21.67
C LYS A 493 12.57 -26.08 20.94
N GLU A 494 11.73 -25.17 21.43
CA GLU A 494 10.47 -24.77 20.80
C GLU A 494 10.72 -24.00 19.51
N LYS A 495 11.69 -23.05 19.50
CA LYS A 495 12.09 -22.32 18.29
C LYS A 495 12.55 -23.25 17.19
N LEU A 496 13.37 -24.26 17.53
CA LEU A 496 13.81 -25.27 16.56
C LEU A 496 12.66 -26.14 16.04
N ALA A 497 11.76 -26.57 16.93
CA ALA A 497 10.59 -27.35 16.54
C ALA A 497 9.67 -26.54 15.60
N TYR A 498 9.43 -25.28 15.93
CA TYR A 498 8.64 -24.37 15.11
C TYR A 498 9.27 -24.16 13.72
N MET A 499 10.56 -23.82 13.67
CA MET A 499 11.28 -23.66 12.39
C MET A 499 11.20 -24.91 11.52
N LYS A 500 11.37 -26.08 12.13
CA LYS A 500 11.29 -27.38 11.42
C LYS A 500 9.90 -27.63 10.86
N GLU A 501 8.86 -27.32 11.60
CA GLU A 501 7.46 -27.47 11.20
C GLU A 501 7.08 -26.50 10.10
N SER A 502 7.42 -25.21 10.25
CA SER A 502 7.18 -24.16 9.24
C SER A 502 7.90 -24.48 7.93
N LEU A 503 9.16 -24.87 7.98
CA LEU A 503 9.91 -25.30 6.80
C LEU A 503 9.31 -26.56 6.16
N LYS A 504 8.76 -27.48 6.93
CA LYS A 504 8.09 -28.68 6.39
C LYS A 504 6.79 -28.34 5.71
N THR A 505 5.95 -27.55 6.36
CA THR A 505 4.59 -27.19 5.91
C THR A 505 4.66 -26.26 4.73
N LEU A 506 5.39 -25.15 4.83
CA LEU A 506 5.43 -24.11 3.82
C LEU A 506 6.31 -24.47 2.61
N MET A 507 7.37 -25.26 2.82
CA MET A 507 8.17 -25.78 1.70
C MET A 507 7.43 -26.82 0.86
N GLY A 508 6.38 -27.43 1.40
CA GLY A 508 5.48 -28.29 0.63
C GLY A 508 4.57 -27.51 -0.32
N LYS A 509 4.33 -26.23 -0.01
CA LYS A 509 3.52 -25.30 -0.80
C LYS A 509 4.47 -24.48 -1.67
N SER A 510 4.47 -24.71 -2.99
CA SER A 510 5.50 -24.26 -3.94
C SER A 510 5.89 -22.80 -3.87
N ASP A 511 4.94 -21.95 -3.53
CA ASP A 511 5.05 -20.52 -3.69
C ASP A 511 5.66 -19.81 -2.47
N TYR A 512 5.65 -20.46 -1.31
CA TYR A 512 6.22 -19.91 -0.07
C TYR A 512 7.65 -20.37 0.22
N ALA A 513 8.17 -21.31 -0.55
CA ALA A 513 9.49 -21.88 -0.26
C ALA A 513 10.62 -20.84 -0.27
N GLY A 514 10.61 -19.93 -1.25
CA GLY A 514 11.58 -18.85 -1.34
C GLY A 514 11.50 -17.89 -0.17
N ALA A 515 10.31 -17.41 0.16
CA ALA A 515 10.07 -16.44 1.23
C ALA A 515 10.43 -17.01 2.62
N VAL A 516 10.08 -18.26 2.88
CA VAL A 516 10.41 -18.94 4.15
C VAL A 516 11.92 -19.12 4.31
N LEU A 517 12.61 -19.43 3.22
CA LEU A 517 14.06 -19.57 3.23
C LEU A 517 14.75 -18.22 3.42
N THR A 518 14.29 -17.17 2.74
CA THR A 518 14.80 -15.80 2.90
C THR A 518 14.59 -15.33 4.34
N TRP A 519 13.37 -15.49 4.86
CA TRP A 519 13.08 -15.16 6.25
C TRP A 519 13.96 -15.93 7.22
N GLY A 520 14.09 -17.23 7.04
CA GLY A 520 14.88 -18.07 7.95
C GLY A 520 16.37 -17.70 7.96
N LEU A 521 16.91 -17.30 6.81
CA LEU A 521 18.29 -16.83 6.70
C LEU A 521 18.46 -15.45 7.37
N ASP A 522 17.53 -14.52 7.14
CA ASP A 522 17.52 -13.21 7.79
C ASP A 522 17.34 -13.34 9.31
N TYR A 523 16.43 -14.20 9.75
CA TYR A 523 16.23 -14.45 11.17
C TYR A 523 17.50 -14.99 11.87
N ILE A 524 18.20 -15.94 11.24
CA ILE A 524 19.46 -16.49 11.78
C ILE A 524 20.53 -15.40 11.86
N SER A 525 20.62 -14.53 10.85
CA SER A 525 21.62 -13.46 10.84
C SER A 525 21.45 -12.43 11.96
N LYS A 526 20.23 -12.31 12.47
CA LYS A 526 19.87 -11.39 13.57
C LYS A 526 19.89 -12.01 14.96
N LEU A 527 20.00 -13.34 15.05
CA LEU A 527 20.11 -14.00 16.34
C LEU A 527 21.43 -13.60 17.01
N PRO A 528 21.40 -13.18 18.27
CA PRO A 528 22.63 -12.88 18.99
C PRO A 528 23.50 -14.15 19.06
N VAL A 529 24.75 -14.01 18.61
CA VAL A 529 25.74 -15.07 18.73
C VAL A 529 26.52 -14.80 20.04
N ASP A 530 26.00 -15.32 21.13
CA ASP A 530 26.83 -15.39 22.33
C ASP A 530 27.62 -16.70 22.30
N ALA A 531 28.92 -16.58 22.05
CA ALA A 531 29.82 -17.75 22.04
C ALA A 531 29.94 -18.41 23.43
N ALA A 532 29.55 -17.71 24.49
CA ALA A 532 29.48 -18.22 25.84
C ALA A 532 28.15 -18.95 26.12
N ASP A 533 27.09 -18.71 25.33
CA ASP A 533 25.81 -19.42 25.47
C ASP A 533 25.74 -20.61 24.51
N ALA A 534 25.94 -21.82 25.09
CA ALA A 534 25.88 -23.06 24.34
C ALA A 534 24.53 -23.30 23.63
N ASP A 535 23.42 -22.78 24.16
CA ASP A 535 22.09 -22.93 23.58
C ASP A 535 21.92 -22.00 22.35
N SER A 536 22.44 -20.78 22.37
CA SER A 536 22.47 -19.87 21.25
C SER A 536 23.31 -20.44 20.09
N ALA A 537 24.52 -20.90 20.37
CA ALA A 537 25.40 -21.52 19.35
C ALA A 537 24.77 -22.79 18.75
N LYS A 538 24.09 -23.60 19.55
CA LYS A 538 23.36 -24.78 19.09
C LYS A 538 22.17 -24.41 18.22
N LEU A 539 21.42 -23.38 18.60
CA LEU A 539 20.28 -22.86 17.84
C LEU A 539 20.72 -22.41 16.43
N HIS A 540 21.76 -21.60 16.34
CA HIS A 540 22.37 -21.17 15.09
C HIS A 540 22.76 -22.34 14.19
N LYS A 541 23.50 -23.30 14.75
CA LYS A 541 23.97 -24.46 14.01
C LYS A 541 22.83 -25.32 13.47
N GLU A 542 21.81 -25.57 14.27
CA GLU A 542 20.68 -26.41 13.86
C GLU A 542 19.75 -25.69 12.90
N PHE A 543 19.50 -24.37 13.07
CA PHE A 543 18.75 -23.56 12.11
C PHE A 543 19.42 -23.54 10.74
N SER A 544 20.73 -23.27 10.69
CA SER A 544 21.49 -23.28 9.45
C SER A 544 21.39 -24.64 8.74
N LYS A 545 21.45 -25.75 9.48
CA LYS A 545 21.26 -27.08 8.92
C LYS A 545 19.86 -27.32 8.35
N LEU A 546 18.82 -26.85 9.07
CA LEU A 546 17.43 -27.00 8.63
C LEU A 546 17.18 -26.22 7.33
N ILE A 547 17.61 -24.98 7.26
CA ILE A 547 17.43 -24.12 6.09
C ILE A 547 18.15 -24.67 4.87
N VAL A 548 19.41 -25.07 4.99
CA VAL A 548 20.16 -25.64 3.86
C VAL A 548 19.58 -26.97 3.39
N ARG A 549 19.06 -27.79 4.30
CA ARG A 549 18.31 -29.01 3.93
C ARG A 549 17.03 -28.68 3.18
N ALA A 550 16.30 -27.65 3.64
CA ALA A 550 15.08 -27.18 2.99
C ALA A 550 15.35 -26.64 1.58
N MET A 551 16.41 -25.85 1.38
CA MET A 551 16.86 -25.39 0.06
C MET A 551 17.13 -26.55 -0.90
N GLY A 552 17.82 -27.60 -0.42
CA GLY A 552 18.08 -28.78 -1.23
C GLY A 552 16.82 -29.54 -1.66
N ARG A 553 15.76 -29.52 -0.84
CA ARG A 553 14.46 -30.16 -1.16
C ARG A 553 13.63 -29.32 -2.13
N ALA A 554 13.59 -28.01 -1.94
CA ALA A 554 12.86 -27.09 -2.82
C ALA A 554 13.34 -27.23 -4.28
N ARG A 555 14.64 -27.33 -4.45
CA ARG A 555 15.25 -27.48 -5.78
C ARG A 555 14.99 -28.84 -6.43
N ALA A 556 15.05 -29.92 -5.64
CA ALA A 556 14.79 -31.27 -6.18
C ALA A 556 13.39 -31.43 -6.77
N LYS A 557 12.46 -30.54 -6.41
CA LYS A 557 11.08 -30.51 -6.91
C LYS A 557 10.82 -29.48 -8.01
N GLY A 558 11.86 -28.83 -8.55
CA GLY A 558 11.74 -27.81 -9.60
C GLY A 558 11.05 -26.52 -9.15
N LYS A 559 10.92 -26.32 -7.84
CA LYS A 559 10.16 -25.24 -7.24
C LYS A 559 11.08 -24.18 -6.62
N GLY A 560 10.96 -22.93 -7.02
CA GLY A 560 11.59 -21.79 -6.36
C GLY A 560 13.10 -21.60 -6.65
N SER A 561 13.59 -21.93 -7.86
CA SER A 561 15.02 -21.90 -8.18
C SER A 561 15.63 -20.49 -8.18
N ASP A 562 14.89 -19.48 -8.60
CA ASP A 562 15.50 -18.19 -8.94
C ASP A 562 15.52 -17.17 -7.77
N SER A 563 14.61 -17.27 -6.80
CA SER A 563 14.57 -16.36 -5.65
C SER A 563 15.36 -16.82 -4.42
N THR A 564 15.73 -18.09 -4.35
CA THR A 564 16.45 -18.68 -3.21
C THR A 564 17.94 -18.37 -3.18
N TRP A 565 18.54 -18.17 -4.36
CA TRP A 565 19.97 -17.92 -4.48
C TRP A 565 20.37 -16.49 -4.12
N PRO A 566 19.66 -15.45 -4.58
CA PRO A 566 19.88 -14.10 -4.07
C PRO A 566 19.78 -14.01 -2.54
N ALA A 567 18.74 -14.62 -1.95
CA ALA A 567 18.55 -14.63 -0.51
C ALA A 567 19.68 -15.34 0.26
N LEU A 568 20.23 -16.41 -0.30
CA LEU A 568 21.41 -17.06 0.26
C LEU A 568 22.65 -16.15 0.19
N GLY A 569 22.83 -15.43 -0.91
CA GLY A 569 23.88 -14.44 -1.08
C GLY A 569 23.77 -13.30 -0.06
N GLU A 570 22.59 -12.75 0.10
CA GLU A 570 22.29 -11.70 1.10
C GLU A 570 22.54 -12.19 2.52
N ALA A 571 22.14 -13.40 2.87
CA ALA A 571 22.36 -13.95 4.22
C ALA A 571 23.85 -14.23 4.48
N ILE A 572 24.59 -14.71 3.52
CA ILE A 572 26.06 -14.88 3.63
C ILE A 572 26.72 -13.51 3.80
N TYR A 573 26.26 -12.50 3.06
CA TYR A 573 26.73 -11.13 3.17
C TYR A 573 26.40 -10.52 4.54
N ALA A 574 25.17 -10.66 5.02
CA ALA A 574 24.74 -10.15 6.32
C ALA A 574 25.54 -10.80 7.46
N ALA A 575 25.74 -12.12 7.41
CA ALA A 575 26.56 -12.82 8.39
C ALA A 575 28.03 -12.34 8.38
N ALA A 576 28.58 -12.08 7.19
CA ALA A 576 29.92 -11.52 7.05
C ALA A 576 30.01 -10.09 7.57
N SER A 577 29.04 -9.24 7.23
CA SER A 577 28.98 -7.83 7.65
C SER A 577 28.81 -7.65 9.17
N ASN A 578 28.07 -8.57 9.79
CA ASN A 578 27.84 -8.57 11.24
C ASN A 578 28.95 -9.29 12.04
N GLY A 579 30.03 -9.73 11.37
CA GLY A 579 31.11 -10.45 12.01
C GLY A 579 30.76 -11.88 12.49
N ASP A 580 29.58 -12.41 12.07
CA ASP A 580 29.12 -13.75 12.46
C ASP A 580 29.85 -14.84 11.68
N LYS A 581 31.07 -15.13 12.16
CA LYS A 581 31.98 -16.13 11.58
C LYS A 581 31.39 -17.55 11.58
N LEU A 582 30.56 -17.88 12.58
CA LEU A 582 29.95 -19.22 12.71
C LEU A 582 28.86 -19.44 11.67
N THR A 583 27.93 -18.51 11.55
CA THR A 583 26.85 -18.57 10.54
C THR A 583 27.42 -18.49 9.14
N PHE A 584 28.38 -17.60 8.89
CA PHE A 584 29.06 -17.49 7.62
C PHE A 584 29.74 -18.81 7.20
N GLN A 585 30.51 -19.44 8.09
CA GLN A 585 31.16 -20.73 7.79
C GLN A 585 30.17 -21.88 7.62
N ALA A 586 29.12 -21.93 8.44
CA ALA A 586 28.11 -22.98 8.37
C ALA A 586 27.29 -22.90 7.08
N ILE A 587 26.78 -21.71 6.74
CA ILE A 587 26.00 -21.49 5.52
C ILE A 587 26.87 -21.64 4.30
N GLY A 588 28.05 -21.02 4.27
CA GLY A 588 28.98 -21.10 3.15
C GLY A 588 29.44 -22.52 2.83
N LYS A 589 29.84 -23.31 3.82
CA LYS A 589 30.25 -24.72 3.62
C LYS A 589 29.09 -25.58 3.11
N LEU A 590 27.88 -25.37 3.63
CA LEU A 590 26.71 -26.13 3.21
C LEU A 590 26.20 -25.74 1.84
N ALA A 591 26.17 -24.44 1.52
CA ALA A 591 25.85 -23.91 0.21
C ALA A 591 26.82 -24.47 -0.84
N TYR A 592 28.14 -24.44 -0.57
CA TYR A 592 29.14 -24.98 -1.47
C TYR A 592 28.98 -26.49 -1.74
N ARG A 593 28.76 -27.30 -0.70
CA ARG A 593 28.53 -28.75 -0.86
C ARG A 593 27.30 -29.06 -1.71
N LYS A 594 26.25 -28.31 -1.54
CA LYS A 594 24.99 -28.47 -2.30
C LYS A 594 25.11 -27.95 -3.73
N CYS A 595 25.75 -26.80 -3.93
CA CYS A 595 26.01 -26.26 -5.26
C CYS A 595 26.89 -27.18 -6.09
N ARG A 596 27.98 -27.73 -5.47
CA ARG A 596 28.88 -28.67 -6.17
C ARG A 596 28.19 -29.94 -6.64
N LYS A 597 27.22 -30.46 -5.89
CA LYS A 597 26.49 -31.68 -6.25
C LYS A 597 25.48 -31.47 -7.38
N ASN A 598 24.98 -30.29 -7.56
CA ASN A 598 23.79 -30.02 -8.37
C ASN A 598 24.04 -29.13 -9.58
N PHE A 599 25.27 -28.60 -9.80
CA PHE A 599 25.62 -27.78 -10.96
C PHE A 599 26.77 -28.35 -11.73
N PRO A 600 26.74 -28.35 -13.07
CA PRO A 600 27.88 -28.72 -13.90
C PRO A 600 29.05 -27.79 -13.57
N LYS A 601 30.25 -28.35 -13.64
CA LYS A 601 31.50 -27.86 -13.07
C LYS A 601 31.95 -26.42 -13.41
N ASN A 602 31.31 -25.72 -14.34
CA ASN A 602 31.92 -24.55 -14.98
C ASN A 602 31.10 -23.26 -15.00
N LYS A 603 29.97 -23.12 -14.31
CA LYS A 603 29.09 -21.96 -14.55
C LYS A 603 28.81 -21.01 -13.37
N PHE A 604 29.42 -21.15 -12.19
CA PHE A 604 29.28 -20.19 -11.14
C PHE A 604 30.51 -19.28 -11.00
N LYS A 605 30.34 -18.03 -11.43
CA LYS A 605 31.29 -16.95 -11.20
C LYS A 605 30.62 -15.87 -10.36
N PHE A 606 31.23 -15.50 -9.25
CA PHE A 606 30.78 -14.40 -8.42
C PHE A 606 31.53 -13.12 -8.81
N ARG A 607 30.84 -12.01 -8.94
CA ARG A 607 31.48 -10.69 -9.04
C ARG A 607 31.68 -10.12 -7.64
N THR A 608 32.92 -9.79 -7.30
CA THR A 608 33.24 -9.02 -6.10
C THR A 608 33.42 -7.55 -6.48
N PHE A 609 33.06 -6.64 -5.58
CA PHE A 609 33.48 -5.24 -5.72
C PHE A 609 34.96 -5.13 -5.30
N PRO A 610 35.89 -4.68 -6.11
CA PRO A 610 35.81 -3.91 -7.36
C PRO A 610 35.94 -4.72 -8.67
N GLY A 611 35.04 -5.65 -8.92
CA GLY A 611 34.89 -6.26 -10.27
C GLY A 611 35.69 -7.54 -10.54
N ARG A 612 36.35 -8.14 -9.54
CA ARG A 612 37.01 -9.44 -9.70
C ARG A 612 35.99 -10.58 -9.66
N VAL A 613 36.13 -11.47 -10.62
CA VAL A 613 35.33 -12.70 -10.69
C VAL A 613 36.06 -13.79 -9.89
N VAL A 614 35.42 -14.33 -8.85
CA VAL A 614 35.99 -15.41 -8.02
C VAL A 614 35.12 -16.66 -8.12
N SER A 615 35.73 -17.80 -8.14
CA SER A 615 35.01 -19.08 -8.10
C SER A 615 34.41 -19.30 -6.69
N ALA A 616 33.30 -20.04 -6.57
CA ALA A 616 32.73 -20.42 -5.27
C ALA A 616 33.77 -21.07 -4.34
N LYS A 617 34.73 -21.81 -4.92
CA LYS A 617 35.83 -22.42 -4.16
C LYS A 617 36.83 -21.36 -3.65
N GLY A 618 37.10 -20.32 -4.45
CA GLY A 618 37.95 -19.19 -4.05
C GLY A 618 37.32 -18.39 -2.92
N LEU A 619 36.01 -18.12 -3.00
CA LEU A 619 35.27 -17.36 -2.01
C LEU A 619 35.27 -18.06 -0.64
N ILE A 620 35.08 -19.38 -0.62
CA ILE A 620 35.09 -20.16 0.62
C ILE A 620 36.50 -20.26 1.21
N ARG A 621 37.50 -20.37 0.37
CA ARG A 621 38.91 -20.36 0.79
C ARG A 621 39.29 -18.99 1.39
N THR A 622 38.87 -17.93 0.74
CA THR A 622 39.07 -16.54 1.20
C THR A 622 38.30 -16.28 2.52
N ALA A 623 37.07 -16.74 2.63
CA ALA A 623 36.24 -16.60 3.82
C ALA A 623 36.74 -17.37 5.05
N THR A 624 37.54 -18.44 4.84
CA THR A 624 38.17 -19.19 5.96
C THR A 624 39.50 -18.59 6.40
N THR A 625 40.07 -17.65 5.65
CA THR A 625 41.41 -17.10 5.87
C THR A 625 41.43 -15.59 6.13
N ILE A 626 40.36 -14.86 5.86
CA ILE A 626 40.26 -13.39 5.98
C ILE A 626 39.38 -13.02 7.20
N ASP A 627 39.78 -11.97 7.89
CA ASP A 627 39.01 -11.35 8.96
C ASP A 627 37.64 -10.84 8.44
N PRO A 628 36.53 -11.12 9.13
CA PRO A 628 35.21 -10.65 8.77
C PRO A 628 35.10 -9.14 8.49
N GLY A 629 35.89 -8.30 9.18
CA GLY A 629 35.95 -6.86 8.94
C GLY A 629 36.50 -6.45 7.58
N GLN A 630 37.35 -7.26 6.98
CA GLN A 630 37.85 -7.03 5.60
C GLN A 630 36.91 -7.50 4.51
N MET A 631 35.96 -8.39 4.83
CA MET A 631 34.96 -8.88 3.88
C MET A 631 33.77 -7.93 3.70
N SER A 632 33.55 -6.98 4.61
CA SER A 632 32.51 -5.95 4.47
C SER A 632 32.70 -5.04 3.25
N GLN A 633 33.89 -5.05 2.63
CA GLN A 633 34.19 -4.33 1.39
C GLN A 633 33.89 -5.13 0.11
N CYS A 634 33.46 -6.39 0.22
CA CYS A 634 33.16 -7.24 -0.92
C CYS A 634 31.65 -7.39 -1.10
N CYS A 635 31.02 -6.52 -1.90
CA CYS A 635 29.66 -6.74 -2.37
C CYS A 635 29.60 -7.92 -3.35
N LEU A 636 28.89 -8.97 -2.99
CA LEU A 636 28.60 -10.10 -3.88
C LEU A 636 27.35 -9.77 -4.70
N HIS A 637 27.51 -9.48 -5.99
CA HIS A 637 26.40 -9.45 -6.93
C HIS A 637 26.33 -10.79 -7.66
N TRP A 638 25.16 -11.39 -7.61
CA TRP A 638 24.83 -12.54 -8.44
C TRP A 638 24.61 -12.07 -9.87
N ALA A 639 25.37 -12.65 -10.80
CA ALA A 639 25.16 -12.45 -12.23
C ALA A 639 24.20 -13.51 -12.79
#